data_d67ae0577aca2844903cfa8fa3768b34
#
_entry.id   d67ae0577aca2844903cfa8fa3768b34
#
_cell.length_a   1.000
_cell.length_b   1.000
_cell.length_c   1.000
_cell.angle_alpha   90.00
_cell.angle_beta   90.00
_cell.angle_gamma   90.00
#
_symmetry.space_group_name_H-M   'P 1'
#
loop_
_entity.id
_entity.type
_entity.pdbx_description
1 polymer ?
#
loop_
_entity_poly.entity_id
_entity_poly.type
_entity_poly.pdbx_seq_one_letter_code
_entity_poly.pdbx_strand_id
1 'polypeptide(L)'
;MHQHSCGCHEHQHEHSHACGCEHHHHEGGVKLGAIKIGVASVLLAVAWAVEAHTSLPTWVLLLVYLVPYLVVGAQTLREAVEELFSGHLLGENFLMSIATIGALVIGFLPGAEHQFPEAVFVMLFFQVGELFEHLAEGRSRKSIAQLMDIRPDVANVERDGRVQSVNPADVAIGETIIVKPGERIPLDGEVTDGESSLNTVALTGESVPRSVKVGESVISGCVNISGVLRVRTTKSFGESTASKVLELVENASEGKSRSESFIRRFARIYTPVVVACALVVAFVPPFFCDGYLAALPTWIYRALTFLVVSCPCALVISVPLTFFGGIGAASRCGILVKGANYLEALAKMGVAVFDKTGTLTHGEFAVTALHPYLISEQQLLHLAAHVERYSNHPIAISLKNAFPNEAQCCTVTDVEEVAGHGVRALVNDKVVAVGNEKMMAAVGAKCVPCSKHHSGTIIHVAIDGEYAGHIEISDRIKDDAAEAIAQLKRAGVSKTVMLTGDHQNVAAEVASGVGIDEYYAELLPADKVERVQELLNEQSQAHTLAFVGDGINDAPVLARADVGIAMGALGSDAAIEAADVVLMDDKPSKIATAIRIAKRTLGIARQNVVFSIGVKVGVLLLATCGLATLWLAVFADVGVMVLAVLNATRALHPVQRNIPGNKMSSW
;
A
#
# COMPACT_ATOMS: atom_id res chain seq x y z
N MET A 1 -47.98 -8.19 -37.93
CA MET A 1 -48.57 -6.91 -37.47
C MET A 1 -48.14 -6.76 -36.00
N HIS A 2 -47.60 -5.61 -35.70
CA HIS A 2 -47.07 -5.06 -34.44
C HIS A 2 -45.63 -5.45 -34.04
N GLN A 3 -44.76 -4.59 -34.54
CA GLN A 3 -43.42 -4.30 -34.02
C GLN A 3 -43.54 -3.59 -32.67
N HIS A 4 -42.74 -3.99 -31.70
CA HIS A 4 -42.35 -3.13 -30.58
C HIS A 4 -40.82 -3.00 -30.55
N SER A 5 -40.40 -1.80 -30.92
CA SER A 5 -39.07 -1.26 -30.85
C SER A 5 -38.75 -0.95 -29.38
N CYS A 6 -37.69 -1.55 -28.83
CA CYS A 6 -37.05 -1.08 -27.60
C CYS A 6 -35.76 -0.33 -27.97
N GLY A 7 -35.78 0.98 -27.78
CA GLY A 7 -34.62 1.85 -27.94
C GLY A 7 -33.67 1.68 -26.78
N CYS A 8 -32.43 1.28 -27.09
CA CYS A 8 -31.31 1.40 -26.18
C CYS A 8 -30.77 2.83 -26.27
N HIS A 9 -30.80 3.55 -25.15
CA HIS A 9 -30.06 4.80 -24.99
C HIS A 9 -28.60 4.43 -24.69
N GLU A 10 -27.73 4.68 -25.66
CA GLU A 10 -26.27 4.75 -25.45
C GLU A 10 -25.96 6.02 -24.67
N HIS A 11 -25.52 5.87 -23.43
CA HIS A 11 -24.77 6.90 -22.74
C HIS A 11 -23.29 6.76 -23.10
N GLN A 12 -22.84 7.57 -24.04
CA GLN A 12 -21.44 7.83 -24.30
C GLN A 12 -20.88 8.61 -23.12
N HIS A 13 -20.08 7.96 -22.28
CA HIS A 13 -19.13 8.64 -21.41
C HIS A 13 -17.85 8.90 -22.21
N GLU A 14 -17.70 10.13 -22.68
CA GLU A 14 -16.44 10.65 -23.17
C GLU A 14 -15.46 10.74 -21.99
N HIS A 15 -14.58 9.74 -21.86
CA HIS A 15 -13.34 9.87 -21.08
C HIS A 15 -12.32 10.63 -21.94
N SER A 16 -12.26 11.94 -21.75
CA SER A 16 -11.14 12.73 -22.26
C SER A 16 -9.89 12.41 -21.43
N HIS A 17 -9.02 11.56 -21.97
CA HIS A 17 -7.64 11.40 -21.50
C HIS A 17 -6.87 12.70 -21.79
N ALA A 18 -6.84 13.59 -20.81
CA ALA A 18 -5.88 14.68 -20.76
C ALA A 18 -4.59 14.16 -20.12
N CYS A 19 -3.75 13.53 -20.93
CA CYS A 19 -2.41 13.11 -20.54
C CYS A 19 -1.45 14.32 -20.63
N GLY A 20 -0.81 14.67 -19.53
CA GLY A 20 0.51 15.28 -19.55
C GLY A 20 0.62 16.79 -19.54
N CYS A 21 0.08 17.52 -18.54
CA CYS A 21 0.46 18.92 -18.29
C CYS A 21 0.41 19.38 -16.82
N GLU A 22 0.23 18.51 -15.84
CA GLU A 22 0.09 18.95 -14.42
C GLU A 22 1.42 19.17 -13.67
N HIS A 23 2.56 18.73 -14.19
CA HIS A 23 3.83 18.85 -13.48
C HIS A 23 4.45 20.27 -13.46
N HIS A 24 4.00 21.19 -14.31
CA HIS A 24 4.55 22.56 -14.35
C HIS A 24 3.78 23.58 -13.49
N HIS A 25 2.56 23.31 -13.04
CA HIS A 25 1.78 24.26 -12.25
C HIS A 25 2.17 24.32 -10.76
N HIS A 26 2.70 23.23 -10.16
CA HIS A 26 3.03 23.20 -8.73
C HIS A 26 4.28 24.01 -8.35
N GLU A 27 5.32 24.03 -9.15
CA GLU A 27 6.53 24.82 -8.81
C GLU A 27 6.31 26.33 -9.00
N GLY A 28 5.47 26.74 -9.92
CA GLY A 28 5.12 28.14 -10.13
C GLY A 28 4.29 28.72 -8.98
N GLY A 29 3.36 27.94 -8.42
CA GLY A 29 2.48 28.34 -7.34
C GLY A 29 3.23 28.62 -6.03
N VAL A 30 4.14 27.72 -5.64
CA VAL A 30 4.96 27.86 -4.43
C VAL A 30 5.88 29.10 -4.47
N LYS A 31 6.55 29.35 -5.61
CA LYS A 31 7.40 30.52 -5.77
C LYS A 31 6.59 31.82 -5.71
N LEU A 32 5.43 31.85 -6.35
CA LEU A 32 4.55 33.03 -6.34
C LEU A 32 3.98 33.29 -4.94
N GLY A 33 3.60 32.24 -4.21
CA GLY A 33 3.16 32.35 -2.80
C GLY A 33 4.27 32.94 -1.91
N ALA A 34 5.49 32.40 -2.01
CA ALA A 34 6.62 32.92 -1.23
C ALA A 34 6.94 34.40 -1.55
N ILE A 35 6.83 34.81 -2.83
CA ILE A 35 7.02 36.22 -3.23
C ILE A 35 5.92 37.10 -2.64
N LYS A 36 4.64 36.69 -2.71
CA LYS A 36 3.51 37.45 -2.11
C LYS A 36 3.71 37.63 -0.61
N ILE A 37 4.10 36.59 0.12
CA ILE A 37 4.39 36.65 1.55
C ILE A 37 5.53 37.63 1.84
N GLY A 38 6.63 37.59 1.07
CA GLY A 38 7.76 38.49 1.22
C GLY A 38 7.37 39.97 0.97
N VAL A 39 6.62 40.23 -0.08
CA VAL A 39 6.12 41.58 -0.40
C VAL A 39 5.19 42.11 0.67
N ALA A 40 4.21 41.28 1.11
CA ALA A 40 3.27 41.66 2.16
C ALA A 40 3.98 41.93 3.50
N SER A 41 5.00 41.14 3.85
CA SER A 41 5.81 41.35 5.06
C SER A 41 6.54 42.72 5.03
N VAL A 42 7.11 43.09 3.91
CA VAL A 42 7.75 44.39 3.75
C VAL A 42 6.72 45.53 3.83
N LEU A 43 5.58 45.38 3.16
CA LEU A 43 4.50 46.36 3.20
C LEU A 43 3.90 46.51 4.62
N LEU A 44 3.79 45.40 5.37
CA LEU A 44 3.36 45.43 6.77
C LEU A 44 4.34 46.19 7.64
N ALA A 45 5.66 45.97 7.48
CA ALA A 45 6.69 46.69 8.20
C ALA A 45 6.66 48.19 7.89
N VAL A 46 6.43 48.56 6.63
CA VAL A 46 6.27 49.97 6.19
C VAL A 46 4.99 50.57 6.82
N ALA A 47 3.86 49.85 6.78
CA ALA A 47 2.62 50.32 7.38
C ALA A 47 2.77 50.57 8.89
N TRP A 48 3.45 49.68 9.59
CA TRP A 48 3.74 49.81 11.02
C TRP A 48 4.69 50.99 11.30
N ALA A 49 5.70 51.22 10.49
CA ALA A 49 6.57 52.37 10.61
C ALA A 49 5.82 53.70 10.33
N VAL A 50 4.88 53.73 9.38
CA VAL A 50 4.02 54.91 9.13
C VAL A 50 3.14 55.16 10.35
N GLU A 51 2.50 54.19 10.93
CA GLU A 51 1.67 54.29 12.15
C GLU A 51 2.49 54.82 13.33
N ALA A 52 3.71 54.30 13.54
CA ALA A 52 4.57 54.72 14.67
C ALA A 52 5.08 56.15 14.54
N HIS A 53 5.19 56.73 13.32
CA HIS A 53 5.75 58.07 13.09
C HIS A 53 4.69 59.12 12.70
N THR A 54 3.43 58.75 12.52
CA THR A 54 2.38 59.64 12.05
C THR A 54 1.11 59.45 12.87
N SER A 55 0.41 60.54 13.19
CA SER A 55 -0.94 60.48 13.84
C SER A 55 -2.03 60.59 12.78
N LEU A 56 -2.18 59.55 11.94
CA LEU A 56 -3.20 59.52 10.90
C LEU A 56 -4.58 59.14 11.46
N PRO A 57 -5.68 59.65 10.86
CA PRO A 57 -7.02 59.20 11.20
C PRO A 57 -7.20 57.71 10.96
N THR A 58 -8.03 57.00 11.76
CA THR A 58 -8.25 55.56 11.71
C THR A 58 -8.61 55.03 10.30
N TRP A 59 -9.43 55.77 9.55
CA TRP A 59 -9.81 55.38 8.19
C TRP A 59 -8.63 55.40 7.17
N VAL A 60 -7.66 56.32 7.39
CA VAL A 60 -6.43 56.41 6.54
C VAL A 60 -5.50 55.24 6.91
N LEU A 61 -5.34 54.94 8.20
CA LEU A 61 -4.59 53.78 8.66
C LEU A 61 -5.17 52.47 8.12
N LEU A 62 -6.51 52.34 8.10
CA LEU A 62 -7.16 51.20 7.46
C LEU A 62 -6.71 51.03 5.99
N LEU A 63 -6.68 52.13 5.20
CA LEU A 63 -6.26 52.06 3.81
C LEU A 63 -4.78 51.66 3.66
N VAL A 64 -3.93 52.06 4.56
CA VAL A 64 -2.50 51.70 4.59
C VAL A 64 -2.34 50.21 4.86
N TYR A 65 -3.07 49.63 5.83
CA TYR A 65 -3.00 48.24 6.16
C TYR A 65 -3.82 47.35 5.21
N LEU A 66 -4.79 47.90 4.49
CA LEU A 66 -5.56 47.15 3.50
C LEU A 66 -4.72 46.71 2.31
N VAL A 67 -3.65 47.47 1.96
CA VAL A 67 -2.76 47.10 0.84
C VAL A 67 -2.04 45.79 1.13
N PRO A 68 -1.23 45.62 2.20
CA PRO A 68 -0.58 44.33 2.51
C PRO A 68 -1.62 43.23 2.79
N TYR A 69 -2.77 43.54 3.39
CA TYR A 69 -3.84 42.58 3.63
C TYR A 69 -4.38 41.97 2.33
N LEU A 70 -4.66 42.80 1.31
CA LEU A 70 -5.15 42.32 0.01
C LEU A 70 -4.05 41.61 -0.81
N VAL A 71 -2.80 42.04 -0.71
CA VAL A 71 -1.69 41.37 -1.40
C VAL A 71 -1.55 39.92 -0.97
N VAL A 72 -1.70 39.67 0.34
CA VAL A 72 -1.53 38.30 0.89
C VAL A 72 -2.85 37.53 0.95
N GLY A 73 -4.00 38.22 1.22
CA GLY A 73 -5.28 37.57 1.50
C GLY A 73 -6.26 37.48 0.33
N ALA A 74 -5.97 38.10 -0.82
CA ALA A 74 -6.91 38.13 -1.95
C ALA A 74 -7.39 36.74 -2.41
N GLN A 75 -6.50 35.75 -2.40
CA GLN A 75 -6.81 34.38 -2.78
C GLN A 75 -7.73 33.74 -1.73
N THR A 76 -7.37 33.79 -0.46
CA THR A 76 -8.17 33.29 0.67
C THR A 76 -9.57 33.91 0.72
N LEU A 77 -9.67 35.22 0.49
CA LEU A 77 -10.96 35.93 0.43
C LEU A 77 -11.82 35.44 -0.74
N ARG A 78 -11.22 35.22 -1.91
CA ARG A 78 -11.91 34.67 -3.07
C ARG A 78 -12.43 33.25 -2.80
N GLU A 79 -11.57 32.39 -2.27
CA GLU A 79 -11.92 31.02 -1.93
C GLU A 79 -13.01 30.99 -0.85
N ALA A 80 -12.95 31.85 0.15
CA ALA A 80 -14.01 32.01 1.17
C ALA A 80 -15.37 32.41 0.56
N VAL A 81 -15.37 33.27 -0.46
CA VAL A 81 -16.58 33.64 -1.19
C VAL A 81 -17.10 32.47 -2.02
N GLU A 82 -16.23 31.74 -2.72
CA GLU A 82 -16.59 30.55 -3.49
C GLU A 82 -17.16 29.44 -2.58
N GLU A 83 -16.57 29.21 -1.40
CA GLU A 83 -17.08 28.28 -0.37
C GLU A 83 -18.49 28.69 0.12
N LEU A 84 -18.73 29.98 0.32
CA LEU A 84 -20.01 30.50 0.75
C LEU A 84 -21.11 30.20 -0.28
N PHE A 85 -20.83 30.39 -1.58
CA PHE A 85 -21.81 30.16 -2.66
C PHE A 85 -21.98 28.68 -3.03
N SER A 86 -20.98 27.84 -2.78
CA SER A 86 -21.04 26.38 -3.03
C SER A 86 -21.75 25.60 -1.92
N GLY A 87 -22.23 26.29 -0.87
CA GLY A 87 -22.95 25.66 0.25
C GLY A 87 -22.04 24.97 1.28
N HIS A 88 -20.71 25.08 1.14
CA HIS A 88 -19.73 24.66 2.11
C HIS A 88 -19.49 25.76 3.15
N LEU A 89 -20.59 26.28 3.69
CA LEU A 89 -20.59 27.24 4.78
C LEU A 89 -19.73 26.71 5.93
N LEU A 90 -18.58 27.35 6.22
CA LEU A 90 -17.72 27.07 7.37
C LEU A 90 -16.40 26.29 7.02
N GLY A 91 -15.85 26.52 5.82
CA GLY A 91 -14.47 26.16 5.50
C GLY A 91 -13.45 26.98 6.32
N GLU A 92 -12.19 26.60 6.31
CA GLU A 92 -11.14 27.31 7.04
C GLU A 92 -10.88 28.72 6.46
N ASN A 93 -10.93 28.86 5.11
CA ASN A 93 -10.79 30.16 4.43
C ASN A 93 -11.89 31.14 4.85
N PHE A 94 -13.12 30.64 5.01
CA PHE A 94 -14.26 31.45 5.48
C PHE A 94 -14.07 31.91 6.93
N LEU A 95 -13.64 31.03 7.85
CA LEU A 95 -13.40 31.39 9.25
C LEU A 95 -12.28 32.43 9.41
N MET A 96 -11.17 32.22 8.68
CA MET A 96 -10.04 33.15 8.67
C MET A 96 -10.40 34.48 8.08
N SER A 97 -11.21 34.52 7.01
CA SER A 97 -11.73 35.76 6.42
C SER A 97 -12.61 36.52 7.36
N ILE A 98 -13.56 35.88 8.06
CA ILE A 98 -14.41 36.53 9.05
C ILE A 98 -13.57 37.09 10.21
N ALA A 99 -12.62 36.31 10.72
CA ALA A 99 -11.81 36.74 11.85
C ALA A 99 -10.92 37.94 11.49
N THR A 100 -10.29 37.96 10.33
CA THR A 100 -9.40 39.05 9.89
C THR A 100 -10.18 40.29 9.46
N ILE A 101 -11.32 40.15 8.76
CA ILE A 101 -12.23 41.28 8.46
C ILE A 101 -12.79 41.86 9.75
N GLY A 102 -13.20 41.00 10.71
CA GLY A 102 -13.65 41.44 12.03
C GLY A 102 -12.61 42.25 12.78
N ALA A 103 -11.32 41.83 12.71
CA ALA A 103 -10.20 42.59 13.30
C ALA A 103 -9.96 43.95 12.60
N LEU A 104 -10.19 44.04 11.27
CA LEU A 104 -10.15 45.32 10.55
C LEU A 104 -11.31 46.27 10.93
N VAL A 105 -12.47 45.72 11.22
CA VAL A 105 -13.67 46.50 11.48
C VAL A 105 -13.80 46.94 12.96
N ILE A 106 -13.23 46.16 13.89
CA ILE A 106 -13.38 46.38 15.33
C ILE A 106 -12.92 47.77 15.77
N GLY A 107 -11.90 48.33 15.13
CA GLY A 107 -11.37 49.69 15.44
C GLY A 107 -12.34 50.85 15.18
N PHE A 108 -13.48 50.58 14.53
CA PHE A 108 -14.54 51.58 14.32
C PHE A 108 -15.64 51.53 15.38
N LEU A 109 -15.57 50.58 16.32
CA LEU A 109 -16.51 50.52 17.43
C LEU A 109 -16.14 51.54 18.51
N PRO A 110 -17.12 52.14 19.18
CA PRO A 110 -16.87 53.11 20.23
C PRO A 110 -16.00 52.56 21.36
N GLY A 111 -14.85 53.19 21.63
CA GLY A 111 -13.94 52.77 22.69
C GLY A 111 -13.01 51.59 22.34
N ALA A 112 -13.01 51.14 21.10
CA ALA A 112 -12.11 50.08 20.64
C ALA A 112 -10.77 50.64 20.15
N GLU A 113 -9.70 49.93 20.43
CA GLU A 113 -8.40 50.10 19.75
C GLU A 113 -8.43 49.37 18.39
N HIS A 114 -7.77 49.94 17.37
CA HIS A 114 -7.69 49.33 16.07
C HIS A 114 -6.71 48.15 16.10
N GLN A 115 -7.07 47.08 15.41
CA GLN A 115 -6.33 45.81 15.34
C GLN A 115 -5.84 45.54 13.90
N PHE A 116 -5.52 46.60 13.12
CA PHE A 116 -5.13 46.48 11.71
C PHE A 116 -3.85 45.69 11.52
N PRO A 117 -2.77 45.94 12.31
CA PRO A 117 -1.54 45.13 12.21
C PRO A 117 -1.78 43.65 12.45
N GLU A 118 -2.63 43.34 13.44
CA GLU A 118 -2.96 41.95 13.77
C GLU A 118 -3.72 41.24 12.65
N ALA A 119 -4.69 41.92 12.01
CA ALA A 119 -5.44 41.34 10.89
C ALA A 119 -4.52 40.93 9.73
N VAL A 120 -3.57 41.82 9.34
CA VAL A 120 -2.59 41.53 8.29
C VAL A 120 -1.65 40.42 8.70
N PHE A 121 -1.18 40.43 9.94
CA PHE A 121 -0.27 39.43 10.47
C PHE A 121 -0.91 38.03 10.50
N VAL A 122 -2.15 37.93 10.95
CA VAL A 122 -2.92 36.69 10.96
C VAL A 122 -3.03 36.10 9.55
N MET A 123 -3.43 36.94 8.58
CA MET A 123 -3.54 36.52 7.18
C MET A 123 -2.18 36.11 6.60
N LEU A 124 -1.11 36.82 6.95
CA LEU A 124 0.25 36.50 6.50
C LEU A 124 0.73 35.16 7.06
N PHE A 125 0.52 34.89 8.37
CA PHE A 125 0.91 33.62 8.97
C PHE A 125 0.04 32.47 8.48
N PHE A 126 -1.22 32.70 8.20
CA PHE A 126 -2.08 31.72 7.56
C PHE A 126 -1.52 31.29 6.20
N GLN A 127 -1.11 32.28 5.35
CA GLN A 127 -0.50 32.00 4.05
C GLN A 127 0.88 31.30 4.16
N VAL A 128 1.66 31.60 5.20
CA VAL A 128 2.88 30.84 5.51
C VAL A 128 2.55 29.40 5.83
N GLY A 129 1.49 29.17 6.59
CA GLY A 129 0.97 27.83 6.92
C GLY A 129 0.56 27.07 5.66
N GLU A 130 -0.24 27.67 4.80
CA GLU A 130 -0.72 27.11 3.54
C GLU A 130 0.45 26.79 2.58
N LEU A 131 1.43 27.70 2.48
CA LEU A 131 2.66 27.45 1.72
C LEU A 131 3.44 26.23 2.24
N PHE A 132 3.54 26.10 3.57
CA PHE A 132 4.21 24.96 4.20
C PHE A 132 3.43 23.65 3.97
N GLU A 133 2.11 23.71 3.99
CA GLU A 133 1.21 22.59 3.63
C GLU A 133 1.49 22.09 2.22
N HIS A 134 1.44 22.97 1.23
CA HIS A 134 1.73 22.64 -0.16
C HIS A 134 3.14 22.05 -0.36
N LEU A 135 4.14 22.59 0.35
CA LEU A 135 5.50 22.05 0.32
C LEU A 135 5.59 20.66 0.94
N ALA A 136 4.91 20.42 2.05
CA ALA A 136 4.91 19.14 2.75
C ALA A 136 4.18 18.06 1.95
N GLU A 137 3.01 18.39 1.37
CA GLU A 137 2.24 17.52 0.51
C GLU A 137 3.01 17.17 -0.78
N GLY A 138 3.54 18.18 -1.47
CA GLY A 138 4.36 18.00 -2.67
C GLY A 138 5.62 17.17 -2.40
N ARG A 139 6.28 17.36 -1.26
CA ARG A 139 7.45 16.56 -0.86
C ARG A 139 7.11 15.13 -0.54
N SER A 140 5.96 14.89 0.10
CA SER A 140 5.48 13.54 0.40
C SER A 140 5.11 12.79 -0.88
N ARG A 141 4.35 13.41 -1.77
CA ARG A 141 4.03 12.85 -3.09
C ARG A 141 5.29 12.59 -3.92
N LYS A 142 6.22 13.53 -3.96
CA LYS A 142 7.50 13.39 -4.69
C LYS A 142 8.41 12.32 -4.07
N SER A 143 8.42 12.14 -2.75
CA SER A 143 9.15 11.06 -2.09
C SER A 143 8.56 9.68 -2.41
N ILE A 144 7.25 9.57 -2.53
CA ILE A 144 6.57 8.36 -2.99
C ILE A 144 6.89 8.11 -4.47
N ALA A 145 6.80 9.13 -5.32
CA ALA A 145 7.14 9.04 -6.74
C ALA A 145 8.64 8.73 -6.97
N GLN A 146 9.55 9.29 -6.17
CA GLN A 146 11.00 8.99 -6.23
C GLN A 146 11.35 7.59 -5.73
N LEU A 147 10.57 7.05 -4.79
CA LEU A 147 10.64 5.62 -4.42
C LEU A 147 10.24 4.72 -5.57
N MET A 148 9.46 5.25 -6.48
CA MET A 148 8.88 4.61 -7.65
C MET A 148 9.51 5.09 -8.96
N ASP A 149 10.75 5.58 -8.92
CA ASP A 149 11.58 5.75 -10.12
C ASP A 149 11.93 4.37 -10.71
N ILE A 150 10.87 3.54 -10.84
CA ILE A 150 10.90 2.19 -11.37
C ILE A 150 10.66 2.22 -12.88
N ARG A 151 10.03 3.32 -13.36
CA ARG A 151 9.60 3.47 -14.74
C ARG A 151 10.72 3.99 -15.63
N PRO A 152 11.23 3.20 -16.58
CA PRO A 152 12.19 3.69 -17.56
C PRO A 152 11.54 4.63 -18.57
N ASP A 153 12.23 5.71 -18.91
CA ASP A 153 11.76 6.67 -19.91
C ASP A 153 12.03 6.19 -21.35
N VAL A 154 12.89 5.19 -21.52
CA VAL A 154 13.39 4.76 -22.82
C VAL A 154 13.51 3.23 -22.88
N ALA A 155 13.13 2.63 -24.01
CA ALA A 155 13.36 1.24 -24.37
C ALA A 155 14.27 1.14 -25.63
N ASN A 156 15.28 0.28 -25.57
CA ASN A 156 16.13 -0.02 -26.71
C ASN A 156 15.57 -1.25 -27.43
N VAL A 157 14.89 -1.06 -28.56
CA VAL A 157 14.22 -2.11 -29.34
C VAL A 157 15.10 -2.49 -30.55
N GLU A 158 15.20 -3.79 -30.84
CA GLU A 158 15.85 -4.30 -32.03
C GLU A 158 14.83 -4.43 -33.17
N ARG A 159 14.94 -3.55 -34.18
CA ARG A 159 14.12 -3.56 -35.40
C ARG A 159 15.01 -3.62 -36.63
N ASP A 160 14.77 -4.54 -37.53
CA ASP A 160 15.55 -4.73 -38.77
C ASP A 160 17.08 -4.84 -38.56
N GLY A 161 17.50 -5.51 -37.45
CA GLY A 161 18.91 -5.68 -37.09
C GLY A 161 19.58 -4.38 -36.59
N ARG A 162 18.81 -3.34 -36.27
CA ARG A 162 19.30 -2.07 -35.68
C ARG A 162 18.62 -1.82 -34.35
N VAL A 163 19.40 -1.32 -33.40
CA VAL A 163 18.89 -0.91 -32.09
C VAL A 163 18.35 0.52 -32.21
N GLN A 164 17.08 0.70 -31.88
CA GLN A 164 16.41 2.00 -31.85
C GLN A 164 15.97 2.31 -30.43
N SER A 165 16.22 3.52 -29.97
CA SER A 165 15.76 4.03 -28.69
C SER A 165 14.39 4.65 -28.86
N VAL A 166 13.35 4.09 -28.25
CA VAL A 166 11.95 4.50 -28.40
C VAL A 166 11.32 4.71 -27.04
N ASN A 167 10.15 5.37 -27.01
CA ASN A 167 9.34 5.40 -25.79
C ASN A 167 8.82 3.98 -25.48
N PRO A 168 8.91 3.48 -24.25
CA PRO A 168 8.39 2.16 -23.89
C PRO A 168 6.91 1.94 -24.27
N ALA A 169 6.10 3.00 -24.33
CA ALA A 169 4.70 2.92 -24.78
C ALA A 169 4.55 2.56 -26.26
N ASP A 170 5.59 2.79 -27.09
CA ASP A 170 5.59 2.50 -28.52
C ASP A 170 6.14 1.11 -28.86
N VAL A 171 6.42 0.28 -27.84
CA VAL A 171 6.93 -1.08 -28.00
C VAL A 171 5.75 -2.05 -28.02
N ALA A 172 5.66 -2.85 -29.11
CA ALA A 172 4.63 -3.87 -29.25
C ALA A 172 4.99 -5.16 -28.47
N ILE A 173 3.94 -5.93 -28.15
CA ILE A 173 4.13 -7.27 -27.56
C ILE A 173 4.81 -8.17 -28.61
N GLY A 174 5.84 -8.93 -28.20
CA GLY A 174 6.63 -9.81 -29.05
C GLY A 174 7.86 -9.15 -29.65
N GLU A 175 8.05 -7.83 -29.53
CA GLU A 175 9.30 -7.17 -29.92
C GLU A 175 10.44 -7.52 -28.97
N THR A 176 11.67 -7.50 -29.48
CA THR A 176 12.86 -7.77 -28.68
C THR A 176 13.49 -6.46 -28.22
N ILE A 177 13.62 -6.32 -26.91
CA ILE A 177 14.32 -5.21 -26.26
C ILE A 177 15.70 -5.65 -25.80
N ILE A 178 16.68 -4.73 -25.86
CA ILE A 178 18.04 -4.95 -25.39
C ILE A 178 18.25 -4.15 -24.12
N VAL A 179 18.63 -4.84 -23.05
CA VAL A 179 18.87 -4.24 -21.73
C VAL A 179 20.33 -4.43 -21.34
N LYS A 180 21.09 -3.34 -21.26
CA LYS A 180 22.52 -3.34 -20.91
C LYS A 180 22.70 -3.34 -19.40
N PRO A 181 23.90 -3.72 -18.90
CA PRO A 181 24.25 -3.53 -17.49
C PRO A 181 24.06 -2.07 -17.04
N GLY A 182 23.43 -1.88 -15.89
CA GLY A 182 23.05 -0.59 -15.34
C GLY A 182 21.71 -0.04 -15.84
N GLU A 183 21.13 -0.57 -16.90
CA GLU A 183 19.83 -0.16 -17.42
C GLU A 183 18.68 -0.86 -16.67
N ARG A 184 17.52 -0.19 -16.60
CA ARG A 184 16.28 -0.78 -16.08
C ARG A 184 15.56 -1.51 -17.20
N ILE A 185 14.92 -2.63 -16.87
CA ILE A 185 14.07 -3.38 -17.79
C ILE A 185 12.79 -2.56 -18.04
N PRO A 186 12.51 -2.16 -19.30
CA PRO A 186 11.40 -1.25 -19.59
C PRO A 186 10.02 -1.93 -19.63
N LEU A 187 9.97 -3.20 -20.02
CA LEU A 187 8.73 -3.99 -20.15
C LEU A 187 8.93 -5.40 -19.64
N ASP A 188 7.85 -6.03 -19.20
CA ASP A 188 7.84 -7.43 -18.82
C ASP A 188 8.10 -8.32 -20.04
N GLY A 189 8.88 -9.38 -19.88
CA GLY A 189 9.21 -10.25 -20.99
C GLY A 189 9.94 -11.51 -20.58
N GLU A 190 10.37 -12.28 -21.57
CA GLU A 190 11.13 -13.53 -21.46
C GLU A 190 12.53 -13.35 -22.07
N VAL A 191 13.56 -13.78 -21.37
CA VAL A 191 14.95 -13.71 -21.86
C VAL A 191 15.12 -14.66 -23.05
N THR A 192 15.47 -14.11 -24.21
CA THR A 192 15.76 -14.91 -25.44
C THR A 192 17.23 -15.13 -25.64
N ASP A 193 18.10 -14.26 -25.11
CA ASP A 193 19.55 -14.39 -25.21
C ASP A 193 20.24 -13.65 -24.07
N GLY A 194 21.35 -14.21 -23.58
CA GLY A 194 22.12 -13.66 -22.47
C GLY A 194 21.80 -14.28 -21.10
N GLU A 195 22.67 -14.01 -20.14
CA GLU A 195 22.47 -14.30 -18.72
C GLU A 195 22.95 -13.11 -17.88
N SER A 196 22.27 -12.84 -16.79
CA SER A 196 22.61 -11.72 -15.90
C SER A 196 22.07 -11.93 -14.48
N SER A 197 22.39 -10.96 -13.61
CA SER A 197 21.75 -10.80 -12.30
C SER A 197 20.94 -9.52 -12.30
N LEU A 198 19.73 -9.59 -11.76
CA LEU A 198 18.80 -8.47 -11.66
C LEU A 198 18.72 -7.95 -10.22
N ASN A 199 18.85 -6.65 -10.05
CA ASN A 199 18.52 -5.98 -8.80
C ASN A 199 17.02 -5.71 -8.74
N THR A 200 16.34 -6.41 -7.84
CA THR A 200 14.89 -6.34 -7.64
C THR A 200 14.48 -5.46 -6.44
N VAL A 201 15.45 -4.84 -5.74
CA VAL A 201 15.22 -4.09 -4.49
C VAL A 201 14.09 -3.07 -4.61
N ALA A 202 13.98 -2.39 -5.74
CA ALA A 202 12.97 -1.37 -5.97
C ALA A 202 11.53 -1.93 -5.98
N LEU A 203 11.35 -3.19 -6.36
CA LEU A 203 10.05 -3.87 -6.45
C LEU A 203 9.78 -4.76 -5.24
N THR A 204 10.73 -5.63 -4.91
CA THR A 204 10.52 -6.64 -3.85
C THR A 204 11.08 -6.23 -2.50
N GLY A 205 11.96 -5.23 -2.45
CA GLY A 205 12.71 -4.85 -1.25
C GLY A 205 13.81 -5.87 -0.85
N GLU A 206 14.10 -6.85 -1.71
CA GLU A 206 15.15 -7.85 -1.45
C GLU A 206 16.51 -7.35 -1.91
N SER A 207 17.52 -7.45 -1.03
CA SER A 207 18.89 -6.99 -1.32
C SER A 207 19.71 -8.00 -2.12
N VAL A 208 19.24 -9.26 -2.24
CA VAL A 208 19.94 -10.30 -2.97
C VAL A 208 19.55 -10.25 -4.45
N PRO A 209 20.51 -10.07 -5.39
CA PRO A 209 20.21 -10.08 -6.81
C PRO A 209 19.66 -11.43 -7.28
N ARG A 210 18.66 -11.41 -8.16
CA ARG A 210 18.11 -12.61 -8.79
C ARG A 210 18.87 -12.91 -10.08
N SER A 211 19.45 -14.10 -10.20
CA SER A 211 20.04 -14.56 -11.48
C SER A 211 18.94 -14.89 -12.49
N VAL A 212 19.18 -14.55 -13.75
CA VAL A 212 18.26 -14.85 -14.87
C VAL A 212 19.02 -15.39 -16.08
N LYS A 213 18.40 -16.38 -16.75
CA LYS A 213 18.93 -17.10 -17.92
C LYS A 213 17.89 -17.14 -19.05
N VAL A 214 18.32 -17.62 -20.22
CA VAL A 214 17.44 -17.82 -21.38
C VAL A 214 16.25 -18.70 -21.00
N GLY A 215 15.04 -18.27 -21.39
CA GLY A 215 13.76 -18.91 -21.07
C GLY A 215 13.11 -18.45 -19.75
N GLU A 216 13.80 -17.64 -18.94
CA GLU A 216 13.23 -17.12 -17.69
C GLU A 216 12.53 -15.77 -17.90
N SER A 217 11.47 -15.55 -17.13
CA SER A 217 10.73 -14.29 -17.15
C SER A 217 11.45 -13.18 -16.40
N VAL A 218 11.42 -11.98 -16.95
CA VAL A 218 11.91 -10.75 -16.34
C VAL A 218 10.79 -9.73 -16.25
N ILE A 219 10.83 -8.89 -15.21
CA ILE A 219 9.84 -7.89 -14.91
C ILE A 219 10.37 -6.47 -15.07
N SER A 220 9.51 -5.60 -15.57
CA SER A 220 9.84 -4.17 -15.73
C SER A 220 10.19 -3.51 -14.39
N GLY A 221 11.09 -2.54 -14.42
CA GLY A 221 11.55 -1.82 -13.24
C GLY A 221 12.75 -2.42 -12.51
N CYS A 222 13.11 -3.69 -12.74
CA CYS A 222 14.36 -4.27 -12.26
C CYS A 222 15.57 -3.68 -12.97
N VAL A 223 16.70 -3.54 -12.25
CA VAL A 223 17.96 -3.05 -12.84
C VAL A 223 18.83 -4.25 -13.22
N ASN A 224 19.25 -4.29 -14.47
CA ASN A 224 20.20 -5.26 -14.96
C ASN A 224 21.62 -4.98 -14.42
N ILE A 225 22.31 -5.96 -13.81
CA ILE A 225 23.60 -5.73 -13.13
C ILE A 225 24.80 -6.08 -14.03
N SER A 226 24.80 -7.24 -14.69
CA SER A 226 26.04 -7.81 -15.23
C SER A 226 26.05 -8.00 -16.74
N GLY A 227 25.19 -8.88 -17.28
CA GLY A 227 25.18 -9.26 -18.71
C GLY A 227 24.27 -8.39 -19.56
N VAL A 228 24.44 -8.40 -20.87
CA VAL A 228 23.45 -7.84 -21.80
C VAL A 228 22.35 -8.86 -21.99
N LEU A 229 21.10 -8.43 -21.81
CA LEU A 229 19.92 -9.28 -21.99
C LEU A 229 19.17 -8.87 -23.26
N ARG A 230 18.77 -9.85 -24.05
CA ARG A 230 17.73 -9.72 -25.07
C ARG A 230 16.45 -10.29 -24.51
N VAL A 231 15.41 -9.48 -24.44
CA VAL A 231 14.15 -9.83 -23.81
C VAL A 231 13.02 -9.63 -24.82
N ARG A 232 12.25 -10.68 -25.08
CA ARG A 232 11.02 -10.61 -25.88
C ARG A 232 9.88 -10.15 -24.99
N THR A 233 9.25 -9.03 -25.33
CA THR A 233 8.17 -8.44 -24.57
C THR A 233 6.94 -9.34 -24.54
N THR A 234 6.33 -9.50 -23.35
CA THR A 234 5.12 -10.32 -23.14
C THR A 234 3.91 -9.49 -22.78
N LYS A 235 4.10 -8.25 -22.33
CA LYS A 235 3.02 -7.33 -21.95
C LYS A 235 3.21 -5.96 -22.60
N SER A 236 2.10 -5.25 -22.78
CA SER A 236 2.12 -3.84 -23.17
C SER A 236 2.65 -2.95 -22.03
N PHE A 237 3.05 -1.72 -22.36
CA PHE A 237 3.61 -0.80 -21.36
C PHE A 237 2.63 -0.48 -20.22
N GLY A 238 1.34 -0.26 -20.53
CA GLY A 238 0.30 -0.01 -19.52
C GLY A 238 0.04 -1.22 -18.61
N GLU A 239 0.24 -2.44 -19.12
CA GLU A 239 0.07 -3.68 -18.38
C GLU A 239 1.36 -4.18 -17.69
N SER A 240 2.46 -3.45 -17.87
CA SER A 240 3.75 -3.81 -17.27
C SER A 240 3.69 -3.74 -15.74
N THR A 241 4.46 -4.60 -15.07
CA THR A 241 4.51 -4.67 -13.61
C THR A 241 4.85 -3.31 -12.98
N ALA A 242 5.81 -2.58 -13.54
CA ALA A 242 6.18 -1.24 -13.06
C ALA A 242 5.01 -0.25 -13.18
N SER A 243 4.25 -0.26 -14.29
CA SER A 243 3.09 0.62 -14.49
C SER A 243 1.96 0.30 -13.53
N LYS A 244 1.64 -0.98 -13.31
CA LYS A 244 0.61 -1.41 -12.35
C LYS A 244 0.96 -1.08 -10.90
N VAL A 245 2.23 -1.28 -10.51
CA VAL A 245 2.71 -0.90 -9.18
C VAL A 245 2.56 0.61 -8.96
N LEU A 246 2.90 1.42 -9.96
CA LEU A 246 2.74 2.87 -9.89
C LEU A 246 1.26 3.28 -9.74
N GLU A 247 0.40 2.72 -10.58
CA GLU A 247 -1.05 2.95 -10.53
C GLU A 247 -1.65 2.57 -9.17
N LEU A 248 -1.27 1.42 -8.62
CA LEU A 248 -1.75 0.99 -7.29
C LEU A 248 -1.35 1.95 -6.18
N VAL A 249 -0.15 2.54 -6.24
CA VAL A 249 0.30 3.50 -5.22
C VAL A 249 -0.34 4.87 -5.44
N GLU A 250 -0.53 5.31 -6.66
CA GLU A 250 -1.26 6.54 -6.98
C GLU A 250 -2.72 6.44 -6.52
N ASN A 251 -3.40 5.34 -6.84
CA ASN A 251 -4.79 5.09 -6.46
C ASN A 251 -4.96 4.76 -4.96
N ALA A 252 -3.91 4.33 -4.26
CA ALA A 252 -3.95 4.09 -2.81
C ALA A 252 -4.34 5.33 -2.00
N SER A 253 -4.19 6.53 -2.60
CA SER A 253 -4.64 7.79 -2.01
C SER A 253 -6.18 7.95 -1.98
N GLU A 254 -6.92 7.22 -2.82
CA GLU A 254 -8.37 7.32 -2.89
C GLU A 254 -9.09 6.53 -1.79
N GLY A 255 -8.49 5.46 -1.30
CA GLY A 255 -9.00 4.64 -0.21
C GLY A 255 -8.89 5.32 1.16
N LYS A 256 -9.87 6.18 1.52
CA LYS A 256 -9.86 6.97 2.75
C LYS A 256 -10.02 6.12 4.00
N SER A 257 -9.11 6.27 4.96
CA SER A 257 -9.17 5.58 6.25
C SER A 257 -10.42 5.97 7.06
N ARG A 258 -10.82 5.11 8.02
CA ARG A 258 -11.86 5.45 9.01
C ARG A 258 -11.46 6.69 9.79
N SER A 259 -10.18 6.86 10.08
CA SER A 259 -9.63 8.03 10.78
C SER A 259 -9.79 9.31 9.96
N GLU A 260 -9.53 9.29 8.65
CA GLU A 260 -9.78 10.44 7.76
C GLU A 260 -11.26 10.74 7.59
N SER A 261 -12.09 9.71 7.49
CA SER A 261 -13.55 9.86 7.44
C SER A 261 -14.12 10.43 8.75
N PHE A 262 -13.52 10.04 9.88
CA PHE A 262 -13.85 10.61 11.20
C PHE A 262 -13.47 12.09 11.28
N ILE A 263 -12.27 12.47 10.84
CA ILE A 263 -11.82 13.89 10.85
C ILE A 263 -12.73 14.76 10.01
N ARG A 264 -13.14 14.31 8.81
CA ARG A 264 -14.11 15.05 7.98
C ARG A 264 -15.49 15.16 8.61
N ARG A 265 -15.98 14.09 9.23
CA ARG A 265 -17.25 14.13 9.97
C ARG A 265 -17.14 15.01 11.20
N PHE A 266 -16.02 14.96 11.92
CA PHE A 266 -15.72 15.84 13.05
C PHE A 266 -15.69 17.29 12.61
N ALA A 267 -14.98 17.66 11.55
CA ALA A 267 -14.93 19.04 11.05
C ALA A 267 -16.33 19.58 10.70
N ARG A 268 -17.18 18.77 10.06
CA ARG A 268 -18.56 19.14 9.72
C ARG A 268 -19.43 19.50 10.92
N ILE A 269 -19.21 18.87 12.07
CA ILE A 269 -19.95 19.15 13.32
C ILE A 269 -19.23 20.21 14.14
N TYR A 270 -17.92 20.13 14.22
CA TYR A 270 -17.07 20.99 15.04
C TYR A 270 -17.18 22.46 14.63
N THR A 271 -17.09 22.77 13.33
CA THR A 271 -17.07 24.16 12.86
C THR A 271 -18.34 24.92 13.16
N PRO A 272 -19.59 24.42 12.94
CA PRO A 272 -20.80 25.08 13.39
C PRO A 272 -20.86 25.31 14.90
N VAL A 273 -20.40 24.32 15.69
CA VAL A 273 -20.39 24.46 17.16
C VAL A 273 -19.44 25.56 17.59
N VAL A 274 -18.26 25.61 16.98
CA VAL A 274 -17.27 26.67 17.26
C VAL A 274 -17.81 28.05 16.92
N VAL A 275 -18.44 28.21 15.75
CA VAL A 275 -19.07 29.51 15.37
C VAL A 275 -20.17 29.91 16.36
N ALA A 276 -21.02 28.98 16.75
CA ALA A 276 -22.04 29.24 17.76
C ALA A 276 -21.42 29.65 19.10
N CYS A 277 -20.37 28.96 19.56
CA CYS A 277 -19.62 29.32 20.77
C CYS A 277 -18.99 30.72 20.66
N ALA A 278 -18.38 31.02 19.49
CA ALA A 278 -17.81 32.35 19.26
C ALA A 278 -18.87 33.48 19.34
N LEU A 279 -20.05 33.26 18.77
CA LEU A 279 -21.18 34.21 18.90
C LEU A 279 -21.61 34.36 20.35
N VAL A 280 -21.68 33.26 21.11
CA VAL A 280 -21.98 33.33 22.55
C VAL A 280 -20.90 34.13 23.29
N VAL A 281 -19.60 33.88 23.02
CA VAL A 281 -18.51 34.65 23.65
C VAL A 281 -18.53 36.11 23.26
N ALA A 282 -18.92 36.46 22.02
CA ALA A 282 -19.01 37.86 21.58
C ALA A 282 -20.12 38.63 22.26
N PHE A 283 -21.30 38.04 22.41
CA PHE A 283 -22.52 38.80 22.75
C PHE A 283 -23.09 38.53 24.14
N VAL A 284 -22.84 37.40 24.78
CA VAL A 284 -23.42 37.06 26.08
C VAL A 284 -22.65 37.69 27.27
N PRO A 285 -21.33 37.59 27.38
CA PRO A 285 -20.59 38.10 28.52
C PRO A 285 -20.70 39.63 28.71
N PRO A 286 -20.81 40.48 27.64
CA PRO A 286 -20.99 41.91 27.81
C PRO A 286 -22.24 42.30 28.63
N PHE A 287 -23.27 41.44 28.67
CA PHE A 287 -24.47 41.69 29.52
C PHE A 287 -24.16 41.65 31.01
N PHE A 288 -23.07 41.02 31.41
CA PHE A 288 -22.65 40.89 32.81
C PHE A 288 -21.56 41.91 33.19
N CYS A 289 -21.17 42.81 32.26
CA CYS A 289 -20.19 43.87 32.49
C CYS A 289 -20.85 45.24 32.72
N ASP A 290 -20.16 46.14 33.41
CA ASP A 290 -20.62 47.51 33.59
C ASP A 290 -20.54 48.29 32.27
N GLY A 291 -21.64 48.28 31.50
CA GLY A 291 -21.77 48.95 30.20
C GLY A 291 -21.57 48.02 29.00
N TYR A 292 -22.65 47.47 28.46
CA TYR A 292 -22.67 46.54 27.34
C TYR A 292 -21.85 47.02 26.12
N LEU A 293 -22.11 48.27 25.67
CA LEU A 293 -21.44 48.83 24.49
C LEU A 293 -19.94 49.07 24.72
N ALA A 294 -19.52 49.36 25.95
CA ALA A 294 -18.12 49.56 26.28
C ALA A 294 -17.33 48.22 26.34
N ALA A 295 -17.99 47.17 26.82
CA ALA A 295 -17.39 45.82 26.90
C ALA A 295 -17.40 45.07 25.56
N LEU A 296 -18.35 45.39 24.67
CA LEU A 296 -18.58 44.67 23.42
C LEU A 296 -17.32 44.51 22.52
N PRO A 297 -16.48 45.54 22.27
CA PRO A 297 -15.29 45.41 21.45
C PRO A 297 -14.32 44.37 22.01
N THR A 298 -14.08 44.35 23.31
CA THR A 298 -13.18 43.38 23.96
C THR A 298 -13.68 41.96 23.80
N TRP A 299 -14.99 41.72 23.93
CA TRP A 299 -15.55 40.38 23.78
C TRP A 299 -15.63 39.91 22.31
N ILE A 300 -15.86 40.82 21.36
CA ILE A 300 -15.75 40.55 19.94
C ILE A 300 -14.30 40.15 19.60
N TYR A 301 -13.29 40.88 20.09
CA TYR A 301 -11.88 40.50 19.89
C TYR A 301 -11.57 39.12 20.43
N ARG A 302 -12.03 38.77 21.64
CA ARG A 302 -11.90 37.42 22.20
C ARG A 302 -12.59 36.36 21.34
N ALA A 303 -13.77 36.65 20.82
CA ALA A 303 -14.50 35.76 19.93
C ALA A 303 -13.77 35.55 18.58
N LEU A 304 -13.19 36.60 18.01
CA LEU A 304 -12.36 36.49 16.79
C LEU A 304 -11.09 35.65 17.04
N THR A 305 -10.42 35.87 18.19
CA THR A 305 -9.28 35.03 18.62
C THR A 305 -9.70 33.57 18.79
N PHE A 306 -10.87 33.32 19.39
CA PHE A 306 -11.46 31.99 19.54
C PHE A 306 -11.68 31.30 18.16
N LEU A 307 -12.24 32.05 17.18
CA LEU A 307 -12.45 31.55 15.82
C LEU A 307 -11.15 31.15 15.14
N VAL A 308 -10.10 31.97 15.20
CA VAL A 308 -8.79 31.71 14.58
C VAL A 308 -8.18 30.42 15.14
N VAL A 309 -8.15 30.23 16.46
CA VAL A 309 -7.59 29.06 17.12
C VAL A 309 -8.34 27.76 16.76
N SER A 310 -9.61 27.91 16.45
CA SER A 310 -10.51 26.75 16.24
C SER A 310 -10.34 26.04 14.90
N CYS A 311 -9.53 26.58 13.94
CA CYS A 311 -9.26 25.86 12.68
C CYS A 311 -8.57 24.51 12.94
N PRO A 312 -9.09 23.36 12.46
CA PRO A 312 -8.46 22.07 12.66
C PRO A 312 -7.30 21.77 11.67
N CYS A 313 -6.60 22.80 11.13
CA CYS A 313 -5.62 22.72 10.03
C CYS A 313 -4.55 21.64 10.27
N ALA A 314 -3.96 21.60 11.48
CA ALA A 314 -2.93 20.60 11.83
C ALA A 314 -3.42 19.14 11.73
N LEU A 315 -4.72 18.89 12.01
CA LEU A 315 -5.33 17.55 11.93
C LEU A 315 -5.61 17.14 10.49
N VAL A 316 -6.17 18.06 9.71
CA VAL A 316 -6.59 17.83 8.33
C VAL A 316 -5.39 17.46 7.46
N ILE A 317 -4.21 18.03 7.74
CA ILE A 317 -2.98 17.84 6.97
C ILE A 317 -2.16 16.65 7.50
N SER A 318 -1.91 16.61 8.83
CA SER A 318 -0.94 15.67 9.38
C SER A 318 -1.40 14.22 9.35
N VAL A 319 -2.70 13.95 9.39
CA VAL A 319 -3.22 12.57 9.42
C VAL A 319 -3.11 11.92 8.04
N PRO A 320 -3.63 12.49 6.94
CA PRO A 320 -3.40 11.95 5.60
C PRO A 320 -1.91 11.78 5.29
N LEU A 321 -1.09 12.80 5.60
CA LEU A 321 0.35 12.74 5.40
C LEU A 321 1.01 11.58 6.14
N THR A 322 0.55 11.26 7.36
CA THR A 322 1.04 10.12 8.13
C THR A 322 0.70 8.79 7.44
N PHE A 323 -0.53 8.64 6.93
CA PHE A 323 -0.94 7.44 6.20
C PHE A 323 -0.18 7.29 4.88
N PHE A 324 0.01 8.37 4.12
CA PHE A 324 0.86 8.35 2.92
C PHE A 324 2.29 7.93 3.24
N GLY A 325 2.85 8.44 4.34
CA GLY A 325 4.16 8.02 4.83
C GLY A 325 4.22 6.53 5.16
N GLY A 326 3.16 5.98 5.76
CA GLY A 326 3.02 4.55 6.08
C GLY A 326 2.92 3.67 4.84
N ILE A 327 2.11 4.07 3.85
CA ILE A 327 1.99 3.38 2.55
C ILE A 327 3.34 3.38 1.83
N GLY A 328 4.03 4.53 1.78
CA GLY A 328 5.35 4.63 1.18
C GLY A 328 6.41 3.78 1.91
N ALA A 329 6.34 3.66 3.24
CA ALA A 329 7.22 2.78 4.00
C ALA A 329 6.94 1.30 3.73
N ALA A 330 5.68 0.90 3.56
CA ALA A 330 5.27 -0.46 3.18
C ALA A 330 5.78 -0.81 1.77
N SER A 331 5.59 0.08 0.80
CA SER A 331 6.06 -0.09 -0.57
C SER A 331 7.57 -0.32 -0.65
N ARG A 332 8.38 0.41 0.12
CA ARG A 332 9.84 0.18 0.24
C ARG A 332 10.20 -1.22 0.74
N CYS A 333 9.30 -1.87 1.44
CA CYS A 333 9.49 -3.23 1.91
C CYS A 333 8.91 -4.27 0.94
N GLY A 334 8.49 -3.88 -0.27
CA GLY A 334 7.83 -4.76 -1.23
C GLY A 334 6.41 -5.15 -0.81
N ILE A 335 5.72 -4.28 -0.07
CA ILE A 335 4.35 -4.47 0.39
C ILE A 335 3.50 -3.33 -0.17
N LEU A 336 2.65 -3.63 -1.14
CA LEU A 336 1.72 -2.65 -1.71
C LEU A 336 0.41 -2.66 -0.94
N VAL A 337 -0.02 -1.50 -0.49
CA VAL A 337 -1.29 -1.32 0.24
C VAL A 337 -2.18 -0.39 -0.58
N LYS A 338 -3.33 -0.85 -1.01
CA LYS A 338 -4.24 -0.11 -1.90
C LYS A 338 -4.99 1.05 -1.25
N GLY A 339 -4.83 1.28 0.04
CA GLY A 339 -5.49 2.40 0.71
C GLY A 339 -5.17 2.54 2.19
N ALA A 340 -5.38 3.72 2.72
CA ALA A 340 -5.17 4.04 4.13
C ALA A 340 -6.12 3.24 5.06
N ASN A 341 -7.33 2.89 4.59
CA ASN A 341 -8.28 2.03 5.29
C ASN A 341 -7.71 0.64 5.54
N TYR A 342 -7.01 0.05 4.56
CA TYR A 342 -6.39 -1.26 4.69
C TYR A 342 -5.19 -1.24 5.62
N LEU A 343 -4.42 -0.13 5.65
CA LEU A 343 -3.35 0.05 6.62
C LEU A 343 -3.93 0.11 8.06
N GLU A 344 -5.07 0.79 8.25
CA GLU A 344 -5.78 0.82 9.53
C GLU A 344 -6.30 -0.57 9.92
N ALA A 345 -6.84 -1.33 8.97
CA ALA A 345 -7.31 -2.68 9.18
C ALA A 345 -6.16 -3.65 9.54
N LEU A 346 -5.03 -3.59 8.84
CA LEU A 346 -3.82 -4.36 9.17
C LEU A 346 -3.34 -4.12 10.60
N ALA A 347 -3.40 -2.87 11.08
CA ALA A 347 -3.00 -2.55 12.45
C ALA A 347 -3.90 -3.19 13.52
N LYS A 348 -5.15 -3.51 13.18
CA LYS A 348 -6.17 -4.13 14.04
C LYS A 348 -6.33 -5.63 13.80
N MET A 349 -5.49 -6.24 12.96
CA MET A 349 -5.59 -7.65 12.61
C MET A 349 -5.55 -8.54 13.87
N GLY A 350 -6.64 -9.27 14.09
CA GLY A 350 -6.79 -10.21 15.19
C GLY A 350 -6.82 -11.65 14.71
N VAL A 351 -7.34 -11.90 13.51
CA VAL A 351 -7.45 -13.25 12.90
C VAL A 351 -6.72 -13.21 11.55
N ALA A 352 -5.84 -14.19 11.32
CA ALA A 352 -5.16 -14.40 10.05
C ALA A 352 -5.53 -15.76 9.49
N VAL A 353 -6.17 -15.77 8.33
CA VAL A 353 -6.60 -16.98 7.62
C VAL A 353 -5.72 -17.16 6.40
N PHE A 354 -5.16 -18.34 6.23
CA PHE A 354 -4.21 -18.67 5.17
C PHE A 354 -4.79 -19.75 4.25
N ASP A 355 -4.65 -19.57 2.95
CA ASP A 355 -4.66 -20.73 2.06
C ASP A 355 -3.39 -21.55 2.28
N LYS A 356 -3.43 -22.84 1.95
CA LYS A 356 -2.24 -23.69 2.04
C LYS A 356 -1.36 -23.51 0.82
N THR A 357 -1.90 -23.83 -0.37
CA THR A 357 -1.15 -24.00 -1.61
C THR A 357 -0.71 -22.66 -2.19
N GLY A 358 0.58 -22.49 -2.53
CA GLY A 358 1.11 -21.21 -3.03
C GLY A 358 1.23 -20.11 -1.97
N THR A 359 0.73 -20.32 -0.76
CA THR A 359 0.73 -19.34 0.34
C THR A 359 1.66 -19.76 1.48
N LEU A 360 1.36 -20.85 2.18
CA LEU A 360 2.23 -21.44 3.20
C LEU A 360 3.24 -22.43 2.59
N THR A 361 2.93 -22.91 1.39
CA THR A 361 3.75 -23.79 0.58
C THR A 361 4.14 -23.12 -0.73
N HIS A 362 5.09 -23.70 -1.46
CA HIS A 362 5.55 -23.17 -2.74
C HIS A 362 4.55 -23.35 -3.90
N GLY A 363 3.53 -24.22 -3.73
CA GLY A 363 2.61 -24.62 -4.80
C GLY A 363 3.27 -25.54 -5.84
N GLU A 364 4.45 -26.04 -5.52
CA GLU A 364 5.22 -26.95 -6.38
C GLU A 364 5.33 -28.31 -5.70
N PHE A 365 4.95 -29.34 -6.42
CA PHE A 365 5.16 -30.70 -5.98
C PHE A 365 6.65 -31.03 -5.94
N ALA A 366 7.11 -31.61 -4.85
CA ALA A 366 8.47 -32.08 -4.67
C ALA A 366 8.51 -33.48 -4.08
N VAL A 367 9.56 -34.24 -4.40
CA VAL A 367 9.84 -35.52 -3.75
C VAL A 367 10.24 -35.24 -2.31
N THR A 368 9.42 -35.72 -1.36
CA THR A 368 9.60 -35.50 0.08
C THR A 368 10.18 -36.72 0.79
N ALA A 369 9.86 -37.92 0.34
CA ALA A 369 10.43 -39.14 0.89
C ALA A 369 10.54 -40.23 -0.16
N LEU A 370 11.56 -41.11 -0.02
CA LEU A 370 11.80 -42.29 -0.82
C LEU A 370 11.70 -43.50 0.10
N HIS A 371 10.88 -44.49 -0.30
CA HIS A 371 10.65 -45.70 0.46
C HIS A 371 10.99 -46.92 -0.44
N PRO A 372 12.28 -47.26 -0.61
CA PRO A 372 12.70 -48.40 -1.40
C PRO A 372 12.36 -49.72 -0.71
N TYR A 373 12.05 -50.75 -1.50
CA TYR A 373 11.77 -52.12 -0.98
C TYR A 373 12.82 -53.12 -1.45
N LEU A 374 13.09 -53.18 -2.76
CA LEU A 374 14.04 -54.13 -3.37
C LEU A 374 15.31 -53.48 -3.91
N ILE A 375 15.36 -52.17 -4.01
CA ILE A 375 16.40 -51.37 -4.63
C ILE A 375 16.83 -50.22 -3.76
N SER A 376 17.90 -49.51 -4.09
CA SER A 376 18.31 -48.32 -3.35
C SER A 376 17.43 -47.11 -3.65
N GLU A 377 17.42 -46.11 -2.75
CA GLU A 377 16.68 -44.84 -2.96
C GLU A 377 17.04 -44.16 -4.26
N GLN A 378 18.35 -44.11 -4.58
CA GLN A 378 18.84 -43.55 -5.85
C GLN A 378 18.33 -44.29 -7.07
N GLN A 379 18.28 -45.62 -7.02
CA GLN A 379 17.74 -46.43 -8.11
C GLN A 379 16.23 -46.27 -8.25
N LEU A 380 15.48 -46.15 -7.14
CA LEU A 380 14.05 -45.95 -7.16
C LEU A 380 13.70 -44.61 -7.84
N LEU A 381 14.35 -43.52 -7.42
CA LEU A 381 14.14 -42.18 -7.98
C LEU A 381 14.59 -42.14 -9.44
N HIS A 382 15.74 -42.73 -9.76
CA HIS A 382 16.29 -42.80 -11.09
C HIS A 382 15.33 -43.48 -12.10
N LEU A 383 14.80 -44.64 -11.77
CA LEU A 383 13.85 -45.37 -12.63
C LEU A 383 12.54 -44.59 -12.80
N ALA A 384 12.00 -44.03 -11.71
CA ALA A 384 10.77 -43.24 -11.75
C ALA A 384 10.92 -42.02 -12.65
N ALA A 385 12.03 -41.27 -12.50
CA ALA A 385 12.31 -40.08 -13.30
C ALA A 385 12.48 -40.43 -14.81
N HIS A 386 13.10 -41.56 -15.15
CA HIS A 386 13.23 -41.98 -16.53
C HIS A 386 11.93 -42.40 -17.20
N VAL A 387 11.05 -43.12 -16.50
CA VAL A 387 9.72 -43.52 -16.99
C VAL A 387 8.83 -42.30 -17.21
N GLU A 388 8.85 -41.36 -16.27
CA GLU A 388 8.04 -40.14 -16.31
C GLU A 388 8.62 -39.03 -17.21
N ARG A 389 9.77 -39.28 -17.87
CA ARG A 389 10.45 -38.27 -18.69
C ARG A 389 9.58 -37.66 -19.78
N TYR A 390 8.70 -38.45 -20.36
CA TYR A 390 7.86 -38.05 -21.49
C TYR A 390 6.47 -37.50 -21.05
N SER A 391 6.14 -37.59 -19.78
CA SER A 391 4.90 -37.03 -19.23
C SER A 391 5.06 -35.56 -18.86
N ASN A 392 4.03 -34.76 -19.13
CA ASN A 392 3.91 -33.35 -18.71
C ASN A 392 3.11 -33.19 -17.41
N HIS A 393 2.81 -34.28 -16.73
CA HIS A 393 2.10 -34.23 -15.46
C HIS A 393 2.93 -33.52 -14.38
N PRO A 394 2.36 -32.71 -13.46
CA PRO A 394 3.11 -32.04 -12.39
C PRO A 394 3.97 -32.97 -11.54
N ILE A 395 3.48 -34.19 -11.29
CA ILE A 395 4.22 -35.27 -10.61
C ILE A 395 5.49 -35.67 -11.39
N ALA A 396 5.37 -35.82 -12.71
CA ALA A 396 6.50 -36.15 -13.58
C ALA A 396 7.57 -35.05 -13.54
N ILE A 397 7.15 -33.79 -13.53
CA ILE A 397 8.06 -32.63 -13.42
C ILE A 397 8.82 -32.66 -12.08
N SER A 398 8.14 -33.00 -10.96
CA SER A 398 8.81 -33.10 -9.67
C SER A 398 9.83 -34.23 -9.59
N LEU A 399 9.54 -35.38 -10.18
CA LEU A 399 10.49 -36.49 -10.27
C LEU A 399 11.73 -36.15 -11.14
N LYS A 400 11.52 -35.45 -12.27
CA LYS A 400 12.61 -34.95 -13.11
C LYS A 400 13.51 -33.96 -12.37
N ASN A 401 12.92 -33.02 -11.66
CA ASN A 401 13.63 -31.99 -10.88
C ASN A 401 14.46 -32.63 -9.75
N ALA A 402 13.95 -33.69 -9.14
CA ALA A 402 14.66 -34.42 -8.10
C ALA A 402 15.86 -35.24 -8.64
N PHE A 403 15.86 -35.60 -9.94
CA PHE A 403 16.93 -36.34 -10.59
C PHE A 403 17.39 -35.67 -11.91
N PRO A 404 18.10 -34.54 -11.87
CA PRO A 404 18.41 -33.72 -13.04
C PRO A 404 19.45 -34.36 -14.01
N ASN A 405 20.18 -35.39 -13.59
CA ASN A 405 21.24 -36.06 -14.40
C ASN A 405 20.73 -37.18 -15.31
N GLU A 406 19.43 -37.21 -15.60
CA GLU A 406 18.77 -38.30 -16.32
C GLU A 406 19.24 -38.57 -17.74
N ALA A 407 19.69 -37.58 -18.44
CA ALA A 407 19.63 -37.52 -19.90
C ALA A 407 20.59 -38.51 -20.62
N GLN A 408 21.46 -39.25 -19.93
CA GLN A 408 22.55 -39.98 -20.59
C GLN A 408 22.83 -41.44 -20.15
N CYS A 409 22.04 -41.99 -19.20
CA CYS A 409 22.40 -43.27 -18.58
C CYS A 409 21.59 -44.49 -19.04
N CYS A 410 20.35 -44.30 -19.53
CA CYS A 410 19.45 -45.44 -19.82
C CYS A 410 18.73 -45.30 -21.16
N THR A 411 18.47 -46.43 -21.79
CA THR A 411 17.60 -46.53 -22.97
C THR A 411 16.18 -46.76 -22.50
N VAL A 412 15.28 -45.83 -22.85
CA VAL A 412 13.83 -45.92 -22.53
C VAL A 412 13.07 -46.11 -23.83
N THR A 413 12.35 -47.20 -23.95
CA THR A 413 11.50 -47.55 -25.10
C THR A 413 10.12 -47.98 -24.65
N ASP A 414 9.18 -48.11 -25.57
CA ASP A 414 7.82 -48.60 -25.36
C ASP A 414 7.09 -47.89 -24.22
N VAL A 415 7.17 -46.54 -24.21
CA VAL A 415 6.51 -45.72 -23.21
C VAL A 415 5.00 -45.69 -23.46
N GLU A 416 4.24 -46.15 -22.50
CA GLU A 416 2.78 -46.20 -22.52
C GLU A 416 2.23 -45.42 -21.30
N GLU A 417 1.52 -44.33 -21.56
CA GLU A 417 0.78 -43.59 -20.51
C GLU A 417 -0.64 -44.12 -20.40
N VAL A 418 -1.00 -44.67 -19.23
CA VAL A 418 -2.30 -45.22 -18.95
C VAL A 418 -3.10 -44.19 -18.15
N ALA A 419 -4.10 -43.58 -18.78
CA ALA A 419 -4.89 -42.51 -18.19
C ALA A 419 -5.48 -42.90 -16.82
N GLY A 420 -5.21 -42.08 -15.80
CA GLY A 420 -5.67 -42.28 -14.42
C GLY A 420 -4.98 -43.42 -13.65
N HIS A 421 -3.89 -44.03 -14.22
CA HIS A 421 -3.12 -45.08 -13.57
C HIS A 421 -1.65 -44.69 -13.39
N GLY A 422 -0.99 -44.20 -14.44
CA GLY A 422 0.43 -43.84 -14.44
C GLY A 422 1.10 -44.15 -15.77
N VAL A 423 2.43 -44.36 -15.79
CA VAL A 423 3.24 -44.57 -16.95
C VAL A 423 3.99 -45.94 -16.85
N ARG A 424 4.07 -46.68 -17.95
CA ARG A 424 4.83 -47.89 -18.07
C ARG A 424 5.83 -47.74 -19.23
N ALA A 425 7.07 -48.19 -19.03
CA ALA A 425 8.10 -48.13 -20.06
C ALA A 425 9.09 -49.29 -19.93
N LEU A 426 9.81 -49.56 -20.99
CA LEU A 426 10.96 -50.48 -20.98
C LEU A 426 12.24 -49.66 -20.72
N VAL A 427 12.89 -49.90 -19.59
CA VAL A 427 14.12 -49.19 -19.17
C VAL A 427 15.24 -50.22 -19.09
N ASN A 428 16.22 -50.14 -20.02
CA ASN A 428 17.33 -51.13 -20.12
C ASN A 428 16.83 -52.58 -20.08
N ASP A 429 15.87 -52.94 -20.96
CA ASP A 429 15.21 -54.22 -21.08
C ASP A 429 14.40 -54.73 -19.90
N LYS A 430 14.10 -53.85 -18.91
CA LYS A 430 13.21 -54.12 -17.79
C LYS A 430 11.92 -53.32 -17.91
N VAL A 431 10.79 -53.99 -17.68
CA VAL A 431 9.50 -53.31 -17.64
C VAL A 431 9.36 -52.56 -16.32
N VAL A 432 9.35 -51.24 -16.37
CA VAL A 432 9.18 -50.38 -15.20
C VAL A 432 7.83 -49.69 -15.29
N ALA A 433 7.04 -49.82 -14.25
CA ALA A 433 5.73 -49.15 -14.11
C ALA A 433 5.78 -48.20 -12.93
N VAL A 434 5.31 -46.94 -13.16
CA VAL A 434 5.25 -45.85 -12.20
C VAL A 434 3.82 -45.34 -12.15
N GLY A 435 3.21 -45.29 -11.00
CA GLY A 435 1.81 -44.80 -10.88
C GLY A 435 1.16 -45.12 -9.55
N ASN A 436 -0.17 -45.04 -9.54
CA ASN A 436 -0.98 -45.34 -8.37
C ASN A 436 -1.21 -46.85 -8.14
N GLU A 437 -1.95 -47.22 -7.10
CA GLU A 437 -2.30 -48.61 -6.78
C GLU A 437 -2.97 -49.36 -7.96
N LYS A 438 -3.74 -48.66 -8.80
CA LYS A 438 -4.38 -49.25 -9.96
C LYS A 438 -3.35 -49.67 -11.02
N MET A 439 -2.29 -48.86 -11.20
CA MET A 439 -1.18 -49.26 -12.08
C MET A 439 -0.46 -50.48 -11.54
N MET A 440 -0.21 -50.56 -10.24
CA MET A 440 0.41 -51.75 -9.61
C MET A 440 -0.45 -52.99 -9.79
N ALA A 441 -1.74 -52.90 -9.61
CA ALA A 441 -2.69 -54.00 -9.86
C ALA A 441 -2.65 -54.45 -11.35
N ALA A 442 -2.58 -53.48 -12.29
CA ALA A 442 -2.53 -53.77 -13.74
C ALA A 442 -1.25 -54.55 -14.16
N VAL A 443 -0.11 -54.28 -13.51
CA VAL A 443 1.13 -55.01 -13.75
C VAL A 443 1.37 -56.23 -12.86
N GLY A 444 0.40 -56.56 -12.00
CA GLY A 444 0.45 -57.69 -11.10
C GLY A 444 1.34 -57.54 -9.87
N ALA A 445 1.83 -56.35 -9.60
CA ALA A 445 2.62 -56.02 -8.43
C ALA A 445 1.75 -55.82 -7.18
N LYS A 446 2.11 -56.49 -6.07
CA LYS A 446 1.41 -56.28 -4.79
C LYS A 446 2.08 -55.17 -4.01
N CYS A 447 1.33 -54.09 -3.78
CA CYS A 447 1.79 -53.01 -2.91
C CYS A 447 2.08 -53.56 -1.50
N VAL A 448 3.23 -53.24 -0.96
CA VAL A 448 3.55 -53.53 0.45
C VAL A 448 3.00 -52.39 1.28
N PRO A 449 2.11 -52.69 2.26
CA PRO A 449 1.55 -51.65 3.16
C PRO A 449 2.70 -50.96 3.92
N CYS A 450 2.84 -49.67 3.76
CA CYS A 450 3.77 -48.92 4.59
C CYS A 450 3.06 -48.57 5.94
N SER A 451 3.72 -48.86 7.05
CA SER A 451 3.22 -48.57 8.40
C SER A 451 3.33 -47.11 8.82
N LYS A 452 3.92 -46.27 7.97
CA LYS A 452 4.06 -44.83 8.22
C LYS A 452 2.88 -44.08 7.62
N HIS A 453 2.35 -43.12 8.36
CA HIS A 453 1.37 -42.20 7.82
C HIS A 453 2.00 -41.37 6.70
N HIS A 454 1.41 -41.43 5.52
CA HIS A 454 1.88 -40.66 4.35
C HIS A 454 1.09 -39.36 4.27
N SER A 455 1.82 -38.25 4.14
CA SER A 455 1.25 -36.89 4.07
C SER A 455 1.13 -36.35 2.65
N GLY A 456 1.58 -37.13 1.64
CA GLY A 456 1.61 -36.74 0.25
C GLY A 456 0.93 -37.69 -0.71
N THR A 457 1.03 -37.39 -2.02
CA THR A 457 0.65 -38.31 -3.09
C THR A 457 1.69 -39.42 -3.18
N ILE A 458 1.23 -40.66 -3.08
CA ILE A 458 2.11 -41.82 -3.16
C ILE A 458 2.19 -42.29 -4.60
N ILE A 459 3.43 -42.39 -5.11
CA ILE A 459 3.76 -42.96 -6.43
C ILE A 459 4.46 -44.28 -6.20
N HIS A 460 3.81 -45.35 -6.62
CA HIS A 460 4.38 -46.68 -6.54
C HIS A 460 5.24 -46.99 -7.78
N VAL A 461 6.27 -47.77 -7.58
CA VAL A 461 7.17 -48.23 -8.65
C VAL A 461 7.25 -49.76 -8.62
N ALA A 462 7.09 -50.39 -9.79
CA ALA A 462 7.26 -51.82 -9.98
C ALA A 462 8.27 -52.07 -11.11
N ILE A 463 9.03 -53.15 -10.99
CA ILE A 463 10.03 -53.62 -11.97
C ILE A 463 9.69 -55.06 -12.30
N ASP A 464 9.46 -55.38 -13.58
CA ASP A 464 9.12 -56.73 -14.07
C ASP A 464 7.98 -57.39 -13.30
N GLY A 465 6.99 -56.58 -12.84
CA GLY A 465 5.82 -57.04 -12.05
C GLY A 465 6.10 -57.21 -10.56
N GLU A 466 7.32 -56.96 -10.08
CA GLU A 466 7.64 -56.97 -8.64
C GLU A 466 7.64 -55.54 -8.07
N TYR A 467 7.09 -55.37 -6.85
CA TYR A 467 7.02 -54.08 -6.18
C TYR A 467 8.40 -53.61 -5.73
N ALA A 468 8.87 -52.47 -6.26
CA ALA A 468 10.21 -51.93 -6.00
C ALA A 468 10.28 -50.92 -4.88
N GLY A 469 9.13 -50.26 -4.59
CA GLY A 469 9.02 -49.21 -3.56
C GLY A 469 8.00 -48.16 -3.91
N HIS A 470 7.97 -47.07 -3.12
CA HIS A 470 7.15 -45.92 -3.43
C HIS A 470 7.88 -44.59 -3.12
N ILE A 471 7.41 -43.54 -3.79
CA ILE A 471 7.92 -42.20 -3.69
C ILE A 471 6.77 -41.32 -3.16
N GLU A 472 7.06 -40.54 -2.13
CA GLU A 472 6.12 -39.57 -1.60
C GLU A 472 6.38 -38.20 -2.20
N ILE A 473 5.32 -37.61 -2.75
CA ILE A 473 5.37 -36.29 -3.38
C ILE A 473 4.37 -35.40 -2.66
N SER A 474 4.85 -34.30 -2.11
CA SER A 474 3.99 -33.30 -1.46
C SER A 474 4.43 -31.88 -1.82
N ASP A 475 3.57 -30.92 -1.53
CA ASP A 475 3.86 -29.52 -1.68
C ASP A 475 4.81 -29.05 -0.55
N ARG A 476 5.92 -28.44 -0.89
CA ARG A 476 6.96 -28.04 0.05
C ARG A 476 6.54 -26.79 0.84
N ILE A 477 6.59 -26.87 2.16
CA ILE A 477 6.37 -25.72 3.05
C ILE A 477 7.48 -24.69 2.81
N LYS A 478 7.12 -23.41 2.75
CA LYS A 478 8.08 -22.29 2.62
C LYS A 478 8.98 -22.21 3.84
N ASP A 479 10.25 -21.93 3.62
CA ASP A 479 11.28 -21.94 4.67
C ASP A 479 11.00 -20.93 5.80
N ASP A 480 10.28 -19.82 5.50
CA ASP A 480 9.94 -18.77 6.45
C ASP A 480 8.49 -18.88 7.01
N ALA A 481 7.70 -19.89 6.63
CA ALA A 481 6.29 -19.99 7.02
C ALA A 481 6.12 -20.12 8.55
N ALA A 482 6.86 -21.00 9.19
CA ALA A 482 6.79 -21.17 10.66
C ALA A 482 7.23 -19.91 11.42
N GLU A 483 8.33 -19.26 10.96
CA GLU A 483 8.80 -17.99 11.53
C GLU A 483 7.75 -16.88 11.31
N ALA A 484 7.09 -16.84 10.15
CA ALA A 484 6.04 -15.89 9.83
C ALA A 484 4.87 -16.00 10.81
N ILE A 485 4.36 -17.22 11.06
CA ILE A 485 3.27 -17.46 12.02
C ILE A 485 3.69 -17.03 13.44
N ALA A 486 4.91 -17.38 13.86
CA ALA A 486 5.44 -16.95 15.17
C ALA A 486 5.53 -15.42 15.27
N GLN A 487 5.96 -14.73 14.22
CA GLN A 487 6.03 -13.25 14.17
C GLN A 487 4.65 -12.60 14.19
N LEU A 488 3.64 -13.19 13.53
CA LEU A 488 2.26 -12.71 13.55
C LEU A 488 1.67 -12.77 14.96
N LYS A 489 1.87 -13.88 15.67
CA LYS A 489 1.44 -14.02 17.06
C LYS A 489 2.10 -12.98 17.97
N ARG A 490 3.43 -12.74 17.81
CA ARG A 490 4.14 -11.65 18.51
C ARG A 490 3.63 -10.25 18.12
N ALA A 491 3.16 -10.08 16.89
CA ALA A 491 2.59 -8.81 16.43
C ALA A 491 1.16 -8.58 16.94
N GLY A 492 0.55 -9.55 17.67
CA GLY A 492 -0.75 -9.43 18.32
C GLY A 492 -1.91 -10.06 17.53
N VAL A 493 -1.63 -10.92 16.56
CA VAL A 493 -2.64 -11.80 15.94
C VAL A 493 -2.99 -12.87 16.98
N SER A 494 -4.26 -12.96 17.34
CA SER A 494 -4.76 -13.85 18.40
C SER A 494 -5.08 -15.25 17.90
N LYS A 495 -5.42 -15.39 16.61
CA LYS A 495 -5.85 -16.65 16.00
C LYS A 495 -5.30 -16.76 14.58
N THR A 496 -4.70 -17.91 14.26
CA THR A 496 -4.23 -18.26 12.93
C THR A 496 -4.99 -19.48 12.43
N VAL A 497 -5.51 -19.44 11.22
CA VAL A 497 -6.38 -20.49 10.63
C VAL A 497 -5.82 -20.86 9.26
N MET A 498 -5.85 -22.13 8.88
CA MET A 498 -5.52 -22.59 7.54
C MET A 498 -6.77 -23.21 6.88
N LEU A 499 -7.02 -22.83 5.64
CA LEU A 499 -8.05 -23.41 4.78
C LEU A 499 -7.38 -24.16 3.63
N THR A 500 -7.81 -25.40 3.35
CA THR A 500 -7.26 -26.20 2.25
C THR A 500 -8.29 -27.17 1.67
N GLY A 501 -8.15 -27.48 0.39
CA GLY A 501 -8.88 -28.58 -0.27
C GLY A 501 -8.26 -29.96 -0.05
N ASP A 502 -7.10 -30.04 0.60
CA ASP A 502 -6.42 -31.31 0.84
C ASP A 502 -7.08 -32.16 1.90
N HIS A 503 -6.68 -33.44 1.95
CA HIS A 503 -7.15 -34.37 2.98
C HIS A 503 -6.70 -33.96 4.38
N GLN A 504 -7.49 -34.37 5.36
CA GLN A 504 -7.33 -34.06 6.78
C GLN A 504 -5.91 -34.34 7.31
N ASN A 505 -5.28 -35.45 6.91
CA ASN A 505 -3.95 -35.83 7.38
C ASN A 505 -2.85 -34.87 6.91
N VAL A 506 -2.91 -34.46 5.63
CA VAL A 506 -1.96 -33.50 5.04
C VAL A 506 -2.11 -32.13 5.69
N ALA A 507 -3.34 -31.70 5.87
CA ALA A 507 -3.66 -30.44 6.53
C ALA A 507 -3.14 -30.39 7.98
N ALA A 508 -3.34 -31.48 8.74
CA ALA A 508 -2.87 -31.60 10.13
C ALA A 508 -1.35 -31.48 10.23
N GLU A 509 -0.63 -32.14 9.33
CA GLU A 509 0.85 -32.12 9.30
C GLU A 509 1.38 -30.73 9.00
N VAL A 510 0.87 -30.08 7.95
CA VAL A 510 1.27 -28.69 7.58
C VAL A 510 0.95 -27.72 8.72
N ALA A 511 -0.27 -27.77 9.28
CA ALA A 511 -0.70 -26.91 10.37
C ALA A 511 0.20 -27.05 11.60
N SER A 512 0.54 -28.28 11.97
CA SER A 512 1.45 -28.59 13.08
C SER A 512 2.87 -28.10 12.80
N GLY A 513 3.39 -28.36 11.59
CA GLY A 513 4.74 -27.96 11.17
C GLY A 513 4.96 -26.47 11.15
N VAL A 514 3.92 -25.69 10.78
CA VAL A 514 3.97 -24.23 10.71
C VAL A 514 3.54 -23.57 12.02
N GLY A 515 2.83 -24.26 12.89
CA GLY A 515 2.34 -23.76 14.18
C GLY A 515 1.05 -22.95 14.09
N ILE A 516 0.15 -23.33 13.20
CA ILE A 516 -1.19 -22.77 13.03
C ILE A 516 -2.13 -23.30 14.13
N ASP A 517 -3.07 -22.46 14.61
CA ASP A 517 -3.95 -22.78 15.73
C ASP A 517 -5.12 -23.69 15.32
N GLU A 518 -5.74 -23.42 14.15
CA GLU A 518 -6.86 -24.19 13.62
C GLU A 518 -6.70 -24.42 12.12
N TYR A 519 -7.24 -25.53 11.62
CA TYR A 519 -7.27 -25.79 10.18
C TYR A 519 -8.57 -26.47 9.76
N TYR A 520 -8.96 -26.24 8.50
CA TYR A 520 -10.12 -26.86 7.86
C TYR A 520 -9.67 -27.44 6.53
N ALA A 521 -9.93 -28.74 6.37
CA ALA A 521 -9.52 -29.54 5.24
C ALA A 521 -10.70 -29.91 4.35
N GLU A 522 -10.43 -30.46 3.15
CA GLU A 522 -11.41 -30.97 2.20
C GLU A 522 -12.45 -29.93 1.75
N LEU A 523 -12.05 -28.63 1.74
CA LEU A 523 -12.91 -27.51 1.37
C LEU A 523 -12.92 -27.30 -0.15
N LEU A 524 -14.12 -27.12 -0.69
CA LEU A 524 -14.31 -26.55 -2.02
C LEU A 524 -14.16 -25.02 -1.98
N PRO A 525 -13.93 -24.34 -3.11
CA PRO A 525 -13.79 -22.87 -3.13
C PRO A 525 -14.98 -22.12 -2.50
N ALA A 526 -16.21 -22.61 -2.66
CA ALA A 526 -17.39 -22.02 -2.03
C ALA A 526 -17.39 -22.18 -0.50
N ASP A 527 -16.93 -23.35 0.00
CA ASP A 527 -16.86 -23.63 1.43
C ASP A 527 -15.84 -22.75 2.13
N LYS A 528 -14.72 -22.40 1.43
CA LYS A 528 -13.73 -21.44 1.94
C LYS A 528 -14.35 -20.07 2.19
N VAL A 529 -15.20 -19.56 1.26
CA VAL A 529 -15.90 -18.28 1.41
C VAL A 529 -16.87 -18.33 2.59
N GLU A 530 -17.64 -19.40 2.71
CA GLU A 530 -18.59 -19.60 3.83
C GLU A 530 -17.84 -19.64 5.17
N ARG A 531 -16.71 -20.35 5.23
CA ARG A 531 -15.91 -20.45 6.44
C ARG A 531 -15.30 -19.12 6.88
N VAL A 532 -14.80 -18.32 5.91
CA VAL A 532 -14.34 -16.97 6.21
C VAL A 532 -15.47 -16.09 6.71
N GLN A 533 -16.70 -16.24 6.15
CA GLN A 533 -17.88 -15.51 6.64
C GLN A 533 -18.25 -15.90 8.09
N GLU A 534 -18.16 -17.16 8.44
CA GLU A 534 -18.39 -17.62 9.83
C GLU A 534 -17.36 -17.02 10.78
N LEU A 535 -16.06 -17.06 10.42
CA LEU A 535 -14.98 -16.47 11.21
C LEU A 535 -15.14 -14.95 11.37
N LEU A 536 -15.64 -14.25 10.35
CA LEU A 536 -15.97 -12.82 10.42
C LEU A 536 -17.11 -12.56 11.42
N ASN A 537 -18.10 -13.43 11.47
CA ASN A 537 -19.24 -13.29 12.40
C ASN A 537 -18.84 -13.62 13.85
N GLU A 538 -17.88 -14.52 14.07
CA GLU A 538 -17.37 -14.90 15.39
C GLU A 538 -16.45 -13.84 16.00
N GLN A 539 -15.84 -13.02 15.15
CA GLN A 539 -14.82 -12.08 15.59
C GLN A 539 -15.41 -10.85 16.27
N SER A 540 -14.66 -10.28 17.23
CA SER A 540 -15.00 -8.99 17.85
C SER A 540 -14.91 -7.84 16.86
N GLN A 541 -15.84 -6.89 16.90
CA GLN A 541 -15.83 -5.67 16.08
C GLN A 541 -14.56 -4.79 16.27
N ALA A 542 -13.78 -5.04 17.32
CA ALA A 542 -12.52 -4.32 17.58
C ALA A 542 -11.34 -4.84 16.73
N HIS A 543 -11.45 -6.03 16.16
CA HIS A 543 -10.41 -6.69 15.38
C HIS A 543 -10.83 -6.85 13.92
N THR A 544 -9.88 -7.12 13.04
CA THR A 544 -10.08 -7.39 11.62
C THR A 544 -9.57 -8.78 11.28
N LEU A 545 -10.20 -9.41 10.30
CA LEU A 545 -9.79 -10.67 9.71
C LEU A 545 -9.08 -10.42 8.39
N ALA A 546 -7.85 -10.94 8.26
CA ALA A 546 -7.15 -10.97 6.99
C ALA A 546 -7.20 -12.38 6.40
N PHE A 547 -7.45 -12.47 5.10
CA PHE A 547 -7.25 -13.70 4.32
C PHE A 547 -6.00 -13.54 3.46
N VAL A 548 -5.15 -14.56 3.46
CA VAL A 548 -3.89 -14.61 2.71
C VAL A 548 -3.95 -15.75 1.72
N GLY A 549 -3.79 -15.46 0.43
CA GLY A 549 -3.86 -16.43 -0.65
C GLY A 549 -2.97 -16.06 -1.84
N ASP A 550 -2.88 -16.93 -2.85
CA ASP A 550 -2.15 -16.68 -4.10
C ASP A 550 -2.93 -15.80 -5.10
N GLY A 551 -4.22 -15.61 -4.85
CA GLY A 551 -5.13 -14.74 -5.60
C GLY A 551 -5.69 -15.31 -6.89
N ILE A 552 -5.20 -16.43 -7.41
CA ILE A 552 -5.69 -17.00 -8.67
C ILE A 552 -7.02 -17.72 -8.43
N ASN A 553 -7.06 -18.60 -7.42
CA ASN A 553 -8.22 -19.41 -7.09
C ASN A 553 -9.06 -18.79 -5.96
N ASP A 554 -8.46 -17.93 -5.14
CA ASP A 554 -9.02 -17.42 -3.91
C ASP A 554 -9.55 -15.99 -4.02
N ALA A 555 -9.65 -15.39 -5.23
CA ALA A 555 -10.17 -14.04 -5.43
C ALA A 555 -11.52 -13.76 -4.74
N PRO A 556 -12.52 -14.67 -4.74
CA PRO A 556 -13.76 -14.46 -4.00
C PRO A 556 -13.56 -14.42 -2.48
N VAL A 557 -12.59 -15.18 -1.96
CA VAL A 557 -12.28 -15.25 -0.53
C VAL A 557 -11.52 -13.99 -0.10
N LEU A 558 -10.55 -13.54 -0.92
CA LEU A 558 -9.82 -12.28 -0.72
C LEU A 558 -10.76 -11.09 -0.62
N ALA A 559 -11.71 -10.99 -1.57
CA ALA A 559 -12.69 -9.91 -1.58
C ALA A 559 -13.70 -9.96 -0.41
N ARG A 560 -13.87 -11.14 0.23
CA ARG A 560 -14.82 -11.31 1.35
C ARG A 560 -14.23 -10.93 2.71
N ALA A 561 -12.92 -11.05 2.89
CA ALA A 561 -12.22 -10.71 4.14
C ALA A 561 -12.27 -9.20 4.43
N ASP A 562 -11.99 -8.77 5.67
CA ASP A 562 -11.77 -7.36 6.00
C ASP A 562 -10.51 -6.81 5.29
N VAL A 563 -9.50 -7.68 5.07
CA VAL A 563 -8.30 -7.40 4.30
C VAL A 563 -7.90 -8.64 3.51
N GLY A 564 -7.94 -8.56 2.20
CA GLY A 564 -7.36 -9.56 1.30
C GLY A 564 -5.88 -9.30 1.05
N ILE A 565 -5.02 -10.30 1.31
CA ILE A 565 -3.57 -10.21 1.11
C ILE A 565 -3.15 -11.22 0.04
N ALA A 566 -2.66 -10.75 -1.11
CA ALA A 566 -2.13 -11.62 -2.15
C ALA A 566 -0.62 -11.83 -1.99
N MET A 567 -0.20 -13.08 -2.19
CA MET A 567 1.19 -13.53 -2.12
C MET A 567 1.79 -13.66 -3.53
N GLY A 568 3.09 -13.29 -3.67
CA GLY A 568 3.86 -13.58 -4.88
C GLY A 568 3.31 -12.98 -6.19
N ALA A 569 2.55 -11.88 -6.10
CA ALA A 569 1.70 -11.39 -7.18
C ALA A 569 2.43 -10.82 -8.42
N LEU A 570 3.76 -10.93 -8.51
CA LEU A 570 4.55 -10.45 -9.66
C LEU A 570 4.18 -11.12 -11.01
N GLY A 571 3.36 -12.18 -10.99
CA GLY A 571 2.90 -12.90 -12.18
C GLY A 571 1.39 -12.97 -12.38
N SER A 572 0.57 -12.57 -11.41
CA SER A 572 -0.90 -12.72 -11.48
C SER A 572 -1.62 -11.37 -11.38
N ASP A 573 -2.09 -10.89 -12.52
CA ASP A 573 -2.89 -9.66 -12.61
C ASP A 573 -4.21 -9.78 -11.83
N ALA A 574 -4.84 -10.96 -11.85
CA ALA A 574 -6.08 -11.24 -11.12
C ALA A 574 -5.89 -11.17 -9.59
N ALA A 575 -4.74 -11.64 -9.09
CA ALA A 575 -4.40 -11.54 -7.66
C ALA A 575 -4.20 -10.09 -7.23
N ILE A 576 -3.49 -9.32 -8.06
CA ILE A 576 -3.28 -7.89 -7.83
C ILE A 576 -4.62 -7.15 -7.79
N GLU A 577 -5.55 -7.47 -8.68
CA GLU A 577 -6.85 -6.79 -8.75
C GLU A 577 -7.75 -7.11 -7.56
N ALA A 578 -7.79 -8.37 -7.13
CA ALA A 578 -8.70 -8.85 -6.09
C ALA A 578 -8.25 -8.51 -4.65
N ALA A 579 -6.94 -8.35 -4.42
CA ALA A 579 -6.39 -8.13 -3.07
C ALA A 579 -6.32 -6.65 -2.69
N ASP A 580 -6.42 -6.36 -1.40
CA ASP A 580 -6.26 -5.04 -0.80
C ASP A 580 -4.80 -4.73 -0.46
N VAL A 581 -4.03 -5.77 -0.20
CA VAL A 581 -2.60 -5.73 0.09
C VAL A 581 -1.90 -6.78 -0.77
N VAL A 582 -0.80 -6.39 -1.41
CA VAL A 582 -0.04 -7.27 -2.28
C VAL A 582 1.39 -7.39 -1.76
N LEU A 583 1.84 -8.61 -1.53
CA LEU A 583 3.23 -8.90 -1.22
C LEU A 583 3.95 -9.21 -2.54
N MET A 584 4.94 -8.37 -2.87
CA MET A 584 5.65 -8.44 -4.16
C MET A 584 6.57 -9.65 -4.25
N ASP A 585 7.04 -10.15 -3.11
CA ASP A 585 7.77 -11.39 -2.98
C ASP A 585 6.90 -12.47 -2.34
N ASP A 586 7.35 -13.70 -2.46
CA ASP A 586 6.62 -14.87 -2.00
C ASP A 586 6.92 -15.24 -0.54
N LYS A 587 7.04 -14.21 0.36
CA LYS A 587 7.43 -14.39 1.76
C LYS A 587 6.31 -14.06 2.76
N PRO A 588 5.70 -15.06 3.42
CA PRO A 588 4.70 -14.85 4.46
C PRO A 588 5.17 -13.95 5.62
N SER A 589 6.47 -13.93 5.94
CA SER A 589 7.04 -13.12 7.02
C SER A 589 6.85 -11.61 6.83
N LYS A 590 6.59 -11.14 5.60
CA LYS A 590 6.30 -9.73 5.31
C LYS A 590 4.97 -9.25 5.86
N ILE A 591 4.01 -10.13 6.11
CA ILE A 591 2.73 -9.77 6.74
C ILE A 591 2.96 -9.17 8.13
N ALA A 592 3.85 -9.78 8.93
CA ALA A 592 4.20 -9.23 10.23
C ALA A 592 4.90 -7.85 10.12
N THR A 593 5.65 -7.62 9.05
CA THR A 593 6.24 -6.31 8.76
C THR A 593 5.17 -5.28 8.40
N ALA A 594 4.17 -5.67 7.58
CA ALA A 594 3.01 -4.83 7.25
C ALA A 594 2.25 -4.39 8.51
N ILE A 595 1.97 -5.31 9.43
CA ILE A 595 1.31 -5.02 10.71
C ILE A 595 2.13 -4.02 11.55
N ARG A 596 3.46 -4.19 11.63
CA ARG A 596 4.32 -3.27 12.38
C ARG A 596 4.33 -1.87 11.80
N ILE A 597 4.41 -1.74 10.47
CA ILE A 597 4.32 -0.45 9.78
C ILE A 597 2.96 0.18 10.04
N ALA A 598 1.89 -0.59 9.92
CA ALA A 598 0.52 -0.15 10.15
C ALA A 598 0.31 0.37 11.58
N LYS A 599 0.72 -0.39 12.60
CA LYS A 599 0.63 0.02 14.02
C LYS A 599 1.44 1.28 14.32
N ARG A 600 2.65 1.40 13.74
CA ARG A 600 3.47 2.61 13.89
C ARG A 600 2.80 3.82 13.25
N THR A 601 2.25 3.68 12.05
CA THR A 601 1.54 4.74 11.33
C THR A 601 0.35 5.23 12.14
N LEU A 602 -0.51 4.33 12.62
CA LEU A 602 -1.62 4.67 13.49
C LEU A 602 -1.17 5.34 14.79
N GLY A 603 -0.07 4.86 15.38
CA GLY A 603 0.51 5.46 16.58
C GLY A 603 0.92 6.92 16.38
N ILE A 604 1.59 7.23 15.25
CA ILE A 604 1.99 8.60 14.88
C ILE A 604 0.75 9.46 14.60
N ALA A 605 -0.23 8.95 13.83
CA ALA A 605 -1.47 9.67 13.56
C ALA A 605 -2.21 10.01 14.86
N ARG A 606 -2.33 9.06 15.80
CA ARG A 606 -2.93 9.29 17.11
C ARG A 606 -2.16 10.31 17.95
N GLN A 607 -0.83 10.31 17.93
CA GLN A 607 0.00 11.32 18.58
C GLN A 607 -0.30 12.71 18.04
N ASN A 608 -0.37 12.88 16.72
CA ASN A 608 -0.71 14.16 16.08
C ASN A 608 -2.10 14.65 16.48
N VAL A 609 -3.10 13.75 16.50
CA VAL A 609 -4.47 14.07 16.89
C VAL A 609 -4.51 14.56 18.35
N VAL A 610 -3.93 13.78 19.29
CA VAL A 610 -3.96 14.12 20.72
C VAL A 610 -3.20 15.41 21.00
N PHE A 611 -2.02 15.57 20.40
CA PHE A 611 -1.21 16.78 20.56
C PHE A 611 -1.93 18.03 20.03
N SER A 612 -2.45 17.96 18.79
CA SER A 612 -3.14 19.09 18.17
C SER A 612 -4.40 19.51 18.96
N ILE A 613 -5.23 18.55 19.37
CA ILE A 613 -6.43 18.85 20.17
C ILE A 613 -6.04 19.41 21.55
N GLY A 614 -5.03 18.82 22.19
CA GLY A 614 -4.60 19.26 23.54
C GLY A 614 -4.11 20.71 23.55
N VAL A 615 -3.25 21.09 22.59
CA VAL A 615 -2.77 22.49 22.49
C VAL A 615 -3.91 23.44 22.15
N LYS A 616 -4.80 23.06 21.21
CA LYS A 616 -5.95 23.89 20.83
C LYS A 616 -6.88 24.16 22.00
N VAL A 617 -7.24 23.13 22.77
CA VAL A 617 -8.08 23.30 23.97
C VAL A 617 -7.39 24.24 24.98
N GLY A 618 -6.09 24.11 25.19
CA GLY A 618 -5.32 24.99 26.07
C GLY A 618 -5.37 26.46 25.60
N VAL A 619 -5.13 26.72 24.31
CA VAL A 619 -5.15 28.10 23.76
C VAL A 619 -6.56 28.68 23.74
N LEU A 620 -7.59 27.86 23.45
CA LEU A 620 -8.99 28.29 23.54
C LEU A 620 -9.37 28.74 24.95
N LEU A 621 -8.94 28.02 25.97
CA LEU A 621 -9.15 28.42 27.37
C LEU A 621 -8.42 29.74 27.68
N LEU A 622 -7.18 29.91 27.24
CA LEU A 622 -6.44 31.18 27.42
C LEU A 622 -7.12 32.36 26.70
N ALA A 623 -7.61 32.11 25.45
CA ALA A 623 -8.33 33.12 24.67
C ALA A 623 -9.62 33.57 25.38
N THR A 624 -10.39 32.63 25.93
CA THR A 624 -11.64 32.93 26.67
C THR A 624 -11.36 33.73 27.94
N CYS A 625 -10.25 33.44 28.63
CA CYS A 625 -9.80 34.17 29.79
C CYS A 625 -9.21 35.57 29.44
N GLY A 626 -9.00 35.88 28.15
CA GLY A 626 -8.40 37.12 27.70
C GLY A 626 -6.88 37.20 27.87
N LEU A 627 -6.23 36.04 28.08
CA LEU A 627 -4.77 35.90 28.22
C LEU A 627 -4.06 35.60 26.90
N ALA A 628 -4.79 35.20 25.86
CA ALA A 628 -4.26 34.97 24.53
C ALA A 628 -4.60 36.12 23.58
N THR A 629 -3.58 36.63 22.88
CA THR A 629 -3.74 37.58 21.77
C THR A 629 -3.94 36.82 20.46
N LEU A 630 -4.44 37.51 19.42
CA LEU A 630 -4.55 36.95 18.06
C LEU A 630 -3.20 36.43 17.53
N TRP A 631 -2.10 37.14 17.85
CA TRP A 631 -0.73 36.72 17.50
C TRP A 631 -0.37 35.38 18.11
N LEU A 632 -0.58 35.22 19.39
CA LEU A 632 -0.28 33.97 20.10
C LEU A 632 -1.13 32.81 19.55
N ALA A 633 -2.39 33.10 19.25
CA ALA A 633 -3.34 32.14 18.69
C ALA A 633 -2.85 31.56 17.36
N VAL A 634 -2.49 32.43 16.40
CA VAL A 634 -2.01 32.03 15.08
C VAL A 634 -0.64 31.34 15.16
N PHE A 635 0.27 31.89 15.97
CA PHE A 635 1.59 31.29 16.15
C PHE A 635 1.48 29.89 16.75
N ALA A 636 0.58 29.66 17.70
CA ALA A 636 0.33 28.35 18.27
C ALA A 636 -0.25 27.38 17.23
N ASP A 637 -1.21 27.83 16.41
CA ASP A 637 -1.86 26.98 15.40
C ASP A 637 -0.88 26.52 14.30
N VAL A 638 -0.15 27.46 13.70
CA VAL A 638 0.88 27.19 12.69
C VAL A 638 2.03 26.37 13.29
N GLY A 639 2.46 26.66 14.51
CA GLY A 639 3.49 25.89 15.22
C GLY A 639 3.08 24.43 15.44
N VAL A 640 1.84 24.20 15.88
CA VAL A 640 1.29 22.83 16.05
C VAL A 640 1.24 22.10 14.71
N MET A 641 0.80 22.78 13.65
CA MET A 641 0.74 22.21 12.31
C MET A 641 2.13 21.78 11.84
N VAL A 642 3.16 22.65 11.93
CA VAL A 642 4.54 22.32 11.55
C VAL A 642 5.07 21.14 12.35
N LEU A 643 4.87 21.10 13.67
CA LEU A 643 5.31 19.99 14.52
C LEU A 643 4.59 18.69 14.18
N ALA A 644 3.29 18.74 13.90
CA ALA A 644 2.50 17.57 13.50
C ALA A 644 2.94 17.02 12.13
N VAL A 645 3.24 17.89 11.17
CA VAL A 645 3.79 17.52 9.86
C VAL A 645 5.18 16.89 10.02
N LEU A 646 6.06 17.50 10.80
CA LEU A 646 7.39 16.92 11.08
C LEU A 646 7.28 15.56 11.77
N ASN A 647 6.32 15.37 12.70
CA ASN A 647 6.08 14.07 13.31
C ASN A 647 5.54 13.05 12.28
N ALA A 648 4.69 13.48 11.35
CA ALA A 648 4.14 12.63 10.29
C ALA A 648 5.23 12.07 9.36
N THR A 649 6.29 12.84 9.05
CA THR A 649 7.40 12.37 8.21
C THR A 649 8.15 11.18 8.81
N ARG A 650 8.04 10.92 10.11
CA ARG A 650 8.61 9.73 10.76
C ARG A 650 7.97 8.43 10.26
N ALA A 651 6.75 8.49 9.71
CA ALA A 651 6.08 7.34 9.12
C ALA A 651 6.77 6.86 7.82
N LEU A 652 7.46 7.75 7.11
CA LEU A 652 8.22 7.42 5.90
C LEU A 652 9.44 6.51 6.15
N HIS A 653 9.96 6.47 7.36
CA HIS A 653 11.18 5.71 7.66
C HIS A 653 10.81 4.24 7.90
N PRO A 654 11.50 3.27 7.26
CA PRO A 654 11.26 1.87 7.51
C PRO A 654 11.49 1.52 8.99
N VAL A 655 10.70 0.58 9.49
CA VAL A 655 10.89 0.05 10.84
C VAL A 655 12.20 -0.73 10.84
N GLN A 656 13.24 -0.21 11.48
CA GLN A 656 14.51 -0.93 11.65
C GLN A 656 14.22 -2.29 12.28
N ARG A 657 14.77 -3.35 11.68
CA ARG A 657 14.79 -4.69 12.28
C ARG A 657 15.59 -4.61 13.60
N ASN A 658 14.92 -4.50 14.72
CA ASN A 658 15.51 -4.93 16.00
C ASN A 658 15.57 -6.46 15.97
N ILE A 659 16.59 -7.02 15.35
CA ILE A 659 17.02 -8.40 15.58
C ILE A 659 17.84 -8.32 16.88
N PRO A 660 17.38 -8.90 18.00
CA PRO A 660 18.23 -9.01 19.17
C PRO A 660 19.33 -10.02 18.82
N GLY A 661 20.55 -9.56 18.58
CA GLY A 661 21.70 -10.45 18.40
C GLY A 661 22.77 -10.05 17.38
N ASN A 662 22.63 -8.97 16.62
CA ASN A 662 23.71 -8.54 15.73
C ASN A 662 24.29 -7.19 16.18
N LYS A 663 25.26 -7.23 17.09
CA LYS A 663 26.19 -6.13 17.30
C LYS A 663 26.96 -5.95 16.00
N MET A 664 26.59 -4.95 15.21
CA MET A 664 27.44 -4.49 14.11
C MET A 664 28.79 -4.07 14.69
N SER A 665 29.83 -4.84 14.38
CA SER A 665 31.21 -4.39 14.47
C SER A 665 31.36 -3.17 13.55
N SER A 666 31.65 -2.03 14.13
CA SER A 666 32.10 -0.83 13.46
C SER A 666 33.37 -1.13 12.65
N TRP A 667 33.27 -0.96 11.33
CA TRP A 667 34.38 -0.58 10.42
C TRP A 667 33.84 0.43 9.41
#